data_4879568230db193441916fb00041d22e
#
_entry.id   4879568230db193441916fb00041d22e
#
_cell.length_a   1.000
_cell.length_b   1.000
_cell.length_c   1.000
_cell.angle_alpha   90.00
_cell.angle_beta   90.00
_cell.angle_gamma   90.00
#
_symmetry.space_group_name_H-M   'P 1'
#
loop_
_entity.id
_entity.type
_entity.pdbx_description
1 polymer ?
#
loop_
_entity_poly.entity_id
_entity_poly.type
_entity_poly.pdbx_seq_one_letter_code
_entity_poly.pdbx_strand_id
1 'polypeptide(L)'
;MKRQSVAEIREIFLNYFKDKAHSVVSSSSLLPAGDPTLLFTTAGMVQFKPFFTGAVELPYTRAASCQKCLRTTDLEVVGKTERHCTFFEMLGNFSFGDYFKEEAITYALDCSVNHFGFDKDKIWVTVYTDDDEAEKIWLSKGIPKDRITRLGKKDNFWGPAGDSGACGPCSELYLDRGIEKGGPNCATSGTCRPGCDCDRFLEFWNIVFNQFNQDTEGNLQPLKQTGIDTGSGLERVALLLQGVDSVYDTDELRKIISFYEELSGIPYETISSGVQARRNDTKPITDNRKTAFRVVTDHIRSVLFSIGDGIYPDRTGRGYVIRRLIRRATLFGRKLNFREPFLYKLVDKVVEIYKPRYPELGKNASAIAKTILAEEELFLKTLELGLEKIEFLVQKTKSAGKPIFSGADAFLLYGTYGFPAEMTEEIVLEQGLGFDKEGFQEELEKDRQVSRESWKVNKISLMTGQETGKTEFLGYSSVLEKGNITHLFYRFSRSSDSISQKDSKLPPIEQPELRSLGNKDEMGSYDYKPSSTLKEGQSGVIVLNKTPFYPEGGGQVGDTGFLRQGKNVFKVLDTQKENDVILHFGEVLSGEFSVAQELEAEVEATRRERLRFHHSGTHLLNGALRTLLGDHVLQKGSVVSPEYLRFDFSHPSSLTSEEIRKIESWVNESIRKDFQVETKELGIDDAKKTGAIATFGEKYGDRVRVVQMGDVSVEFCGGTHVSHTGEIGYFFIKKESSPGAGNRRIEAVCGPAVIETFQNRFAELTESVQNLNLKIKSELGGEEKNLLITSHVPGPEEIREKLEREGASAVAFFRDLSEGIVFKIEENTSLFLKAKKSLESRDFENNNSVIEKVFSSSIETGIGKIVSAIFDDKDPNSLKGLSDNLKVREKNLLVILGSKNADNASVVITCSVQLVSKGIHCGNLVRAVCEMLGGKGGGKPDMAQGGGKEKQNLESAISFAIQLAKQTLTGEKV
;
A
#
# COMPACT_ATOMS: atom_id res chain seq x y z
N MET A 1 19.35 40.48 28.71
CA MET A 1 19.76 39.05 28.70
C MET A 1 20.47 38.73 27.37
N LYS A 2 21.54 37.94 27.37
CA LYS A 2 22.13 37.43 26.12
C LYS A 2 21.13 36.44 25.53
N ARG A 3 20.75 36.63 24.27
CA ARG A 3 19.80 35.75 23.58
C ARG A 3 20.46 34.38 23.38
N GLN A 4 19.97 33.34 24.06
CA GLN A 4 20.50 31.98 23.99
C GLN A 4 19.86 31.25 22.83
N SER A 5 20.66 30.54 22.04
CA SER A 5 20.16 29.65 20.96
C SER A 5 19.58 28.38 21.55
N VAL A 6 18.70 27.66 20.76
CA VAL A 6 18.16 26.36 21.16
C VAL A 6 19.28 25.37 21.48
N ALA A 7 20.37 25.38 20.72
CA ALA A 7 21.53 24.53 20.97
C ALA A 7 22.22 24.86 22.31
N GLU A 8 22.44 26.15 22.64
CA GLU A 8 23.01 26.57 23.94
C GLU A 8 22.10 26.17 25.10
N ILE A 9 20.79 26.35 24.99
CA ILE A 9 19.80 25.97 26.03
C ILE A 9 19.88 24.47 26.33
N ARG A 10 19.95 23.64 25.29
CA ARG A 10 20.09 22.18 25.41
C ARG A 10 21.35 21.81 26.18
N GLU A 11 22.50 22.43 25.85
CA GLU A 11 23.77 22.17 26.49
C GLU A 11 23.78 22.68 27.95
N ILE A 12 23.20 23.86 28.25
CA ILE A 12 23.08 24.38 29.61
C ILE A 12 22.35 23.38 30.48
N PHE A 13 21.19 22.86 30.03
CA PHE A 13 20.41 21.89 30.78
C PHE A 13 21.20 20.60 31.05
N LEU A 14 21.75 20.00 30.02
CA LEU A 14 22.46 18.72 30.15
C LEU A 14 23.71 18.85 31.01
N ASN A 15 24.48 19.93 30.90
CA ASN A 15 25.66 20.19 31.73
C ASN A 15 25.27 20.46 33.17
N TYR A 16 24.22 21.26 33.43
CA TYR A 16 23.72 21.51 34.78
C TYR A 16 23.41 20.19 35.52
N PHE A 17 22.66 19.29 34.90
CA PHE A 17 22.33 18.01 35.52
C PHE A 17 23.50 17.04 35.58
N LYS A 18 24.42 17.09 34.63
CA LYS A 18 25.69 16.35 34.70
C LYS A 18 26.50 16.75 35.94
N ASP A 19 26.56 18.05 36.22
CA ASP A 19 27.24 18.60 37.43
C ASP A 19 26.53 18.20 38.75
N LYS A 20 25.23 17.81 38.66
CA LYS A 20 24.44 17.24 39.74
C LYS A 20 24.46 15.69 39.73
N ALA A 21 25.50 15.09 39.14
CA ALA A 21 25.73 13.64 39.09
C ALA A 21 24.67 12.84 38.30
N HIS A 22 23.96 13.43 37.34
CA HIS A 22 23.08 12.70 36.44
C HIS A 22 23.85 12.11 35.27
N SER A 23 23.58 10.89 34.92
CA SER A 23 24.04 10.28 33.67
C SER A 23 23.31 10.89 32.48
N VAL A 24 24.06 11.47 31.54
CA VAL A 24 23.47 12.02 30.30
C VAL A 24 23.17 10.88 29.36
N VAL A 25 21.88 10.64 29.11
CA VAL A 25 21.37 9.56 28.25
C VAL A 25 20.92 10.11 26.93
N SER A 26 21.30 9.44 25.83
CA SER A 26 20.90 9.81 24.47
C SER A 26 19.39 9.70 24.29
N SER A 27 18.84 10.48 23.34
CA SER A 27 17.45 10.34 22.93
C SER A 27 17.18 8.94 22.37
N SER A 28 16.11 8.31 22.84
CA SER A 28 15.59 7.10 22.22
C SER A 28 14.84 7.40 20.91
N SER A 29 14.51 6.36 20.16
CA SER A 29 13.69 6.47 18.96
C SER A 29 12.27 6.98 19.28
N LEU A 30 11.65 7.64 18.31
CA LEU A 30 10.22 7.96 18.33
C LEU A 30 9.34 6.70 18.31
N LEU A 31 9.90 5.55 17.90
CA LEU A 31 9.27 4.25 17.99
C LEU A 31 9.54 3.66 19.41
N PRO A 32 8.51 3.60 20.30
CA PRO A 32 8.69 3.12 21.66
C PRO A 32 9.11 1.64 21.67
N ALA A 33 10.28 1.34 22.22
CA ALA A 33 10.73 -0.03 22.36
C ALA A 33 10.00 -0.70 23.52
N GLY A 34 9.31 -1.82 23.26
CA GLY A 34 8.73 -2.67 24.29
C GLY A 34 7.37 -2.23 24.86
N ASP A 35 6.76 -1.15 24.40
CA ASP A 35 5.42 -0.75 24.80
C ASP A 35 4.47 -0.69 23.58
N PRO A 36 3.62 -1.73 23.39
CA PRO A 36 2.67 -1.78 22.26
C PRO A 36 1.48 -0.82 22.44
N THR A 37 1.24 -0.26 23.62
CA THR A 37 0.13 0.64 23.90
C THR A 37 0.38 2.06 23.42
N LEU A 38 1.66 2.43 23.22
CA LEU A 38 2.07 3.73 22.71
C LEU A 38 2.32 3.69 21.20
N LEU A 39 1.71 4.62 20.48
CA LEU A 39 2.01 4.81 19.05
C LEU A 39 3.39 5.45 18.85
N PHE A 40 3.74 6.43 19.67
CA PHE A 40 4.99 7.18 19.60
C PHE A 40 5.57 7.44 20.98
N THR A 41 6.85 7.78 21.05
CA THR A 41 7.46 8.31 22.26
C THR A 41 6.94 9.72 22.51
N THR A 42 6.08 9.87 23.52
CA THR A 42 5.35 11.12 23.84
C THR A 42 5.97 11.93 24.96
N ALA A 43 6.91 11.35 25.70
CA ALA A 43 7.58 11.98 26.85
C ALA A 43 8.97 11.40 27.08
N GLY A 44 9.82 12.16 27.79
CA GLY A 44 11.20 11.76 28.12
C GLY A 44 11.29 10.49 28.94
N MET A 45 10.29 10.24 29.79
CA MET A 45 10.23 9.08 30.67
C MET A 45 9.98 7.75 29.97
N VAL A 46 9.47 7.76 28.73
CA VAL A 46 9.06 6.51 28.04
C VAL A 46 10.21 5.50 27.95
N GLN A 47 11.41 5.95 27.66
CA GLN A 47 12.61 5.07 27.64
C GLN A 47 12.99 4.52 29.03
N PHE A 48 12.54 5.17 30.11
CA PHE A 48 12.86 4.82 31.51
C PHE A 48 11.71 4.11 32.24
N LYS A 49 10.58 3.86 31.57
CA LYS A 49 9.38 3.24 32.16
C LYS A 49 9.66 1.92 32.90
N PRO A 50 10.49 0.97 32.37
CA PRO A 50 10.82 -0.26 33.06
C PRO A 50 11.60 -0.04 34.37
N PHE A 51 12.28 1.06 34.49
CA PHE A 51 13.12 1.40 35.64
C PHE A 51 12.29 1.95 36.81
N PHE A 52 11.30 2.80 36.53
CA PHE A 52 10.37 3.27 37.56
C PHE A 52 9.57 2.13 38.19
N THR A 53 9.25 1.09 37.43
CA THR A 53 8.50 -0.08 37.91
C THR A 53 9.39 -1.13 38.58
N GLY A 54 10.71 -0.99 38.51
CA GLY A 54 11.67 -1.96 39.04
C GLY A 54 11.73 -3.26 38.23
N ALA A 55 11.29 -3.26 37.00
CA ALA A 55 11.33 -4.42 36.08
C ALA A 55 12.75 -4.73 35.58
N VAL A 56 13.64 -3.73 35.59
CA VAL A 56 15.03 -3.82 35.10
C VAL A 56 15.94 -3.09 36.09
N GLU A 57 17.10 -3.67 36.41
CA GLU A 57 18.15 -2.99 37.18
C GLU A 57 18.82 -1.87 36.36
N LEU A 58 19.05 -0.76 37.01
CA LEU A 58 19.65 0.43 36.39
C LEU A 58 21.15 0.49 36.64
N PRO A 59 21.94 0.93 35.66
CA PRO A 59 23.35 1.24 35.87
C PRO A 59 23.57 2.59 36.57
N TYR A 60 22.51 3.38 36.81
CA TYR A 60 22.55 4.70 37.45
C TYR A 60 21.24 5.00 38.16
N THR A 61 21.28 5.83 39.22
CA THR A 61 20.09 6.28 39.97
C THR A 61 19.57 7.63 39.51
N ARG A 62 20.36 8.39 38.73
CA ARG A 62 20.01 9.69 38.16
C ARG A 62 20.29 9.73 36.67
N ALA A 63 19.37 10.26 35.89
CA ALA A 63 19.56 10.47 34.46
C ALA A 63 19.10 11.86 34.02
N ALA A 64 19.69 12.37 32.94
CA ALA A 64 19.20 13.53 32.22
C ALA A 64 19.23 13.27 30.71
N SER A 65 18.24 13.74 30.00
CA SER A 65 18.16 13.58 28.55
C SER A 65 17.49 14.77 27.86
N CYS A 66 17.75 14.90 26.56
CA CYS A 66 16.97 15.70 25.65
C CYS A 66 16.33 14.71 24.67
N GLN A 67 15.04 14.39 24.88
CA GLN A 67 14.33 13.32 24.19
C GLN A 67 13.48 13.86 23.04
N LYS A 68 13.58 13.24 21.86
CA LYS A 68 12.65 13.43 20.75
C LYS A 68 11.27 12.95 21.16
N CYS A 69 10.26 13.80 21.03
CA CYS A 69 8.86 13.47 21.35
C CYS A 69 7.94 13.79 20.18
N LEU A 70 6.93 12.95 20.00
CA LEU A 70 5.87 13.16 19.01
C LEU A 70 4.49 13.03 19.67
N ARG A 71 3.72 14.12 19.68
CA ARG A 71 2.34 14.15 20.19
C ARG A 71 1.36 14.45 19.07
N THR A 72 0.36 13.61 18.90
CA THR A 72 -0.64 13.72 17.82
C THR A 72 -1.96 14.31 18.32
N THR A 73 -2.13 14.41 19.63
CA THR A 73 -3.33 15.00 20.27
C THR A 73 -3.52 16.48 19.92
N ASP A 74 -2.41 17.19 19.68
CA ASP A 74 -2.41 18.64 19.48
C ASP A 74 -2.40 19.04 18.00
N LEU A 75 -2.53 18.06 17.08
CA LEU A 75 -2.32 18.24 15.65
C LEU A 75 -3.26 19.29 15.03
N GLU A 76 -4.50 19.37 15.50
CA GLU A 76 -5.51 20.32 15.03
C GLU A 76 -5.25 21.77 15.46
N VAL A 77 -4.48 21.97 16.55
CA VAL A 77 -4.12 23.31 17.07
C VAL A 77 -2.74 23.77 16.62
N VAL A 78 -1.94 22.86 16.03
CA VAL A 78 -0.62 23.19 15.45
C VAL A 78 -0.77 24.24 14.35
N GLY A 79 0.05 25.30 14.45
CA GLY A 79 0.02 26.46 13.57
C GLY A 79 -1.00 27.54 13.97
N LYS A 80 -2.05 27.20 14.72
CA LYS A 80 -3.08 28.12 15.19
C LYS A 80 -2.72 28.76 16.54
N THR A 81 -1.96 28.07 17.36
CA THR A 81 -1.43 28.55 18.65
C THR A 81 0.05 28.87 18.54
N GLU A 82 0.55 29.65 19.51
CA GLU A 82 1.94 30.11 19.55
C GLU A 82 2.91 29.05 20.14
N ARG A 83 2.38 28.00 20.81
CA ARG A 83 3.14 27.11 21.69
C ARG A 83 3.10 25.61 21.36
N HIS A 84 2.23 25.17 20.45
CA HIS A 84 2.07 23.74 20.15
C HIS A 84 2.87 23.29 18.93
N CYS A 85 3.55 22.15 19.10
CA CYS A 85 4.28 21.43 18.06
C CYS A 85 3.89 19.95 18.10
N THR A 86 3.80 19.30 16.95
CA THR A 86 3.65 17.85 16.85
C THR A 86 4.92 17.12 17.28
N PHE A 87 6.07 17.53 16.72
CA PHE A 87 7.39 17.11 17.16
C PHE A 87 8.03 18.19 18.02
N PHE A 88 8.61 17.80 19.14
CA PHE A 88 9.37 18.68 19.99
C PHE A 88 10.45 17.91 20.76
N GLU A 89 11.43 18.65 21.28
CA GLU A 89 12.46 18.08 22.14
C GLU A 89 12.09 18.35 23.61
N MET A 90 12.10 17.29 24.42
CA MET A 90 11.81 17.36 25.86
C MET A 90 13.09 17.21 26.66
N LEU A 91 13.47 18.25 27.38
CA LEU A 91 14.50 18.21 28.39
C LEU A 91 13.95 17.54 29.63
N GLY A 92 14.62 16.51 30.14
CA GLY A 92 14.13 15.75 31.31
C GLY A 92 15.27 15.38 32.25
N ASN A 93 15.01 15.49 33.55
CA ASN A 93 15.84 14.91 34.59
C ASN A 93 15.05 13.90 35.43
N PHE A 94 15.70 12.79 35.77
CA PHE A 94 15.05 11.62 36.33
C PHE A 94 15.78 11.14 37.57
N SER A 95 15.00 10.70 38.56
CA SER A 95 15.50 10.05 39.78
C SER A 95 14.80 8.70 39.95
N PHE A 96 15.58 7.67 40.17
CA PHE A 96 15.09 6.30 40.40
C PHE A 96 15.42 5.89 41.84
N GLY A 97 14.63 6.40 42.80
CA GLY A 97 14.79 6.17 44.22
C GLY A 97 15.97 6.87 44.91
N ASP A 98 16.56 7.89 44.27
CA ASP A 98 17.72 8.64 44.84
C ASP A 98 17.26 9.96 45.50
N TYR A 99 16.69 10.89 44.74
CA TYR A 99 16.11 12.10 45.28
C TYR A 99 14.62 12.24 44.98
N PHE A 100 13.92 13.09 45.68
CA PHE A 100 12.48 13.28 45.53
C PHE A 100 12.11 14.79 45.48
N LYS A 101 10.92 15.18 46.00
CA LYS A 101 10.31 16.48 45.81
C LYS A 101 11.23 17.68 46.08
N GLU A 102 11.96 17.69 47.21
CA GLU A 102 12.72 18.86 47.63
C GLU A 102 13.88 19.18 46.69
N GLU A 103 14.68 18.16 46.34
CA GLU A 103 15.78 18.32 45.40
C GLU A 103 15.25 18.60 43.99
N ALA A 104 14.21 17.93 43.53
CA ALA A 104 13.62 18.13 42.21
C ALA A 104 13.16 19.58 42.01
N ILE A 105 12.43 20.11 42.98
CA ILE A 105 11.97 21.50 43.01
C ILE A 105 13.15 22.45 43.06
N THR A 106 14.16 22.15 43.89
CA THR A 106 15.37 22.97 44.03
C THR A 106 16.12 23.03 42.72
N TYR A 107 16.33 21.89 42.04
CA TYR A 107 17.05 21.81 40.77
C TYR A 107 16.28 22.56 39.66
N ALA A 108 14.97 22.42 39.58
CA ALA A 108 14.17 23.09 38.58
C ALA A 108 14.21 24.62 38.75
N LEU A 109 14.09 25.12 40.01
CA LEU A 109 14.14 26.54 40.28
C LEU A 109 15.55 27.11 40.04
N ASP A 110 16.60 26.43 40.54
CA ASP A 110 18.00 26.83 40.38
C ASP A 110 18.39 26.89 38.90
N CYS A 111 18.08 25.86 38.13
CA CYS A 111 18.33 25.84 36.69
C CYS A 111 17.59 26.97 35.97
N SER A 112 16.32 27.21 36.32
CA SER A 112 15.48 28.23 35.70
C SER A 112 16.00 29.65 35.97
N VAL A 113 16.38 29.95 37.21
CA VAL A 113 16.79 31.30 37.62
C VAL A 113 18.27 31.56 37.31
N ASN A 114 19.15 30.65 37.73
CA ASN A 114 20.59 30.92 37.72
C ASN A 114 21.31 30.47 36.42
N HIS A 115 20.75 29.49 35.69
CA HIS A 115 21.34 28.96 34.47
C HIS A 115 20.60 29.41 33.19
N PHE A 116 19.28 29.34 33.16
CA PHE A 116 18.50 29.94 32.07
C PHE A 116 18.38 31.47 32.22
N GLY A 117 18.37 31.98 33.42
CA GLY A 117 18.31 33.44 33.71
C GLY A 117 16.90 34.01 33.70
N PHE A 118 15.87 33.18 33.99
CA PHE A 118 14.51 33.67 34.17
C PHE A 118 14.41 34.59 35.43
N ASP A 119 13.61 35.60 35.31
CA ASP A 119 13.28 36.48 36.44
C ASP A 119 12.40 35.71 37.45
N LYS A 120 12.91 35.47 38.64
CA LYS A 120 12.22 34.76 39.70
C LYS A 120 10.86 35.39 40.05
N ASP A 121 10.74 36.71 39.90
CA ASP A 121 9.51 37.42 40.20
C ASP A 121 8.42 37.20 39.14
N LYS A 122 8.74 36.63 38.00
CA LYS A 122 7.81 36.23 36.95
C LYS A 122 7.47 34.75 36.98
N ILE A 123 8.13 33.96 37.85
CA ILE A 123 7.85 32.51 37.95
C ILE A 123 6.60 32.28 38.80
N TRP A 124 5.66 31.53 38.25
CA TRP A 124 4.47 31.00 38.91
C TRP A 124 4.55 29.48 38.92
N VAL A 125 3.91 28.84 39.92
CA VAL A 125 3.93 27.39 40.01
C VAL A 125 2.52 26.84 40.26
N THR A 126 2.30 25.62 39.82
CA THR A 126 1.11 24.86 40.21
C THR A 126 1.50 23.69 41.08
N VAL A 127 0.57 23.26 41.92
CA VAL A 127 0.71 22.02 42.72
C VAL A 127 -0.61 21.26 42.69
N TYR A 128 -0.55 19.95 42.85
CA TYR A 128 -1.75 19.11 42.96
C TYR A 128 -2.56 19.51 44.20
N THR A 129 -3.90 19.50 44.11
CA THR A 129 -4.82 19.99 45.15
C THR A 129 -4.47 19.49 46.57
N ASP A 130 -4.07 18.21 46.68
CA ASP A 130 -3.80 17.55 47.98
C ASP A 130 -2.29 17.44 48.28
N ASP A 131 -1.43 18.11 47.52
CA ASP A 131 0.05 18.06 47.75
C ASP A 131 0.53 19.28 48.58
N ASP A 132 0.23 19.24 49.88
CA ASP A 132 0.71 20.24 50.85
C ASP A 132 2.21 20.27 51.03
N GLU A 133 2.88 19.15 50.75
CA GLU A 133 4.33 19.04 50.84
C GLU A 133 5.02 19.87 49.75
N ALA A 134 4.60 19.72 48.48
CA ALA A 134 5.13 20.51 47.39
C ALA A 134 4.88 22.01 47.58
N GLU A 135 3.71 22.43 48.08
CA GLU A 135 3.44 23.86 48.40
C GLU A 135 4.40 24.40 49.48
N LYS A 136 4.63 23.64 50.56
CA LYS A 136 5.57 24.06 51.62
C LYS A 136 7.00 24.17 51.08
N ILE A 137 7.43 23.28 50.20
CA ILE A 137 8.75 23.34 49.58
C ILE A 137 8.86 24.63 48.75
N TRP A 138 7.90 24.90 47.86
CA TRP A 138 7.91 26.13 47.05
C TRP A 138 7.94 27.41 47.90
N LEU A 139 7.16 27.48 48.98
CA LEU A 139 7.20 28.58 49.90
C LEU A 139 8.58 28.75 50.55
N SER A 140 9.25 27.65 50.96
CA SER A 140 10.58 27.65 51.55
C SER A 140 11.65 28.11 50.57
N LYS A 141 11.45 27.87 49.24
CA LYS A 141 12.33 28.35 48.15
C LYS A 141 12.04 29.79 47.74
N GLY A 142 11.09 30.46 48.46
CA GLY A 142 10.74 31.86 48.28
C GLY A 142 9.83 32.19 47.09
N ILE A 143 9.03 31.27 46.68
CA ILE A 143 7.89 31.53 45.80
C ILE A 143 6.71 31.93 46.69
N PRO A 144 6.17 33.15 46.56
CA PRO A 144 5.10 33.62 47.43
C PRO A 144 3.77 32.89 47.13
N LYS A 145 2.94 32.81 48.16
CA LYS A 145 1.70 32.02 48.11
C LYS A 145 0.73 32.43 47.03
N ASP A 146 0.67 33.70 46.67
CA ASP A 146 -0.20 34.24 45.62
C ASP A 146 0.23 33.81 44.20
N ARG A 147 1.48 33.33 44.05
CA ARG A 147 1.97 32.72 42.80
C ARG A 147 1.98 31.20 42.80
N ILE A 148 1.37 30.54 43.80
CA ILE A 148 1.16 29.10 43.84
C ILE A 148 -0.35 28.83 43.58
N THR A 149 -0.64 28.06 42.51
CA THR A 149 -2.01 27.71 42.15
C THR A 149 -2.24 26.22 42.40
N ARG A 150 -3.29 25.83 43.11
CA ARG A 150 -3.68 24.42 43.30
C ARG A 150 -4.62 24.00 42.18
N LEU A 151 -4.29 22.95 41.47
CA LEU A 151 -5.07 22.38 40.38
C LEU A 151 -5.39 20.90 40.64
N GLY A 152 -6.47 20.42 40.05
CA GLY A 152 -6.98 19.07 40.25
C GLY A 152 -6.27 18.01 39.40
N LYS A 153 -6.81 16.79 39.43
CA LYS A 153 -6.24 15.62 38.75
C LYS A 153 -6.08 15.83 37.24
N LYS A 154 -6.94 16.61 36.60
CA LYS A 154 -6.89 16.88 35.16
C LYS A 154 -5.59 17.60 34.76
N ASP A 155 -5.10 18.51 35.60
CA ASP A 155 -4.00 19.42 35.27
C ASP A 155 -2.70 19.05 36.00
N ASN A 156 -2.77 18.64 37.29
CA ASN A 156 -1.61 18.37 38.14
C ASN A 156 -1.47 16.91 38.61
N PHE A 157 -1.91 15.95 37.80
CA PHE A 157 -1.60 14.54 37.99
C PHE A 157 -1.23 13.91 36.65
N TRP A 158 0.00 13.40 36.52
CA TRP A 158 0.53 12.93 35.24
C TRP A 158 0.80 11.44 35.25
N GLY A 159 0.58 10.84 34.07
CA GLY A 159 0.82 9.42 33.79
C GLY A 159 -0.40 8.51 34.07
N PRO A 160 -0.25 7.23 33.73
CA PRO A 160 0.94 6.64 33.09
C PRO A 160 1.10 7.05 31.61
N ALA A 161 2.30 6.95 31.08
CA ALA A 161 2.50 6.96 29.63
C ALA A 161 2.01 5.62 29.07
N GLY A 162 0.94 5.63 28.26
CA GLY A 162 0.24 4.42 27.81
C GLY A 162 -0.79 3.92 28.83
N ASP A 163 -1.16 2.63 28.71
CA ASP A 163 -2.30 2.09 29.48
C ASP A 163 -1.93 1.73 30.94
N SER A 164 -0.64 1.59 31.25
CA SER A 164 -0.16 1.22 32.59
C SER A 164 1.24 1.77 32.86
N GLY A 165 1.64 1.89 34.12
CA GLY A 165 3.00 2.30 34.53
C GLY A 165 3.02 3.35 35.65
N ALA A 166 4.22 3.92 35.86
CA ALA A 166 4.45 4.91 36.91
C ALA A 166 3.67 6.22 36.65
N CYS A 167 3.09 6.77 37.70
CA CYS A 167 2.31 8.01 37.67
C CYS A 167 2.32 8.69 39.04
N GLY A 168 1.87 9.95 39.10
CA GLY A 168 1.77 10.68 40.37
C GLY A 168 1.34 12.12 40.21
N PRO A 169 1.15 12.84 41.35
CA PRO A 169 0.93 14.26 41.36
C PRO A 169 2.10 15.00 40.73
N CYS A 170 1.88 16.16 40.16
CA CYS A 170 2.93 16.98 39.58
C CYS A 170 2.84 18.44 40.01
N SER A 171 3.95 19.14 39.80
CA SER A 171 4.08 20.57 39.97
C SER A 171 4.71 21.17 38.72
N GLU A 172 4.12 22.26 38.22
CA GLU A 172 4.53 22.87 36.96
C GLU A 172 5.05 24.29 37.17
N LEU A 173 6.06 24.68 36.40
CA LEU A 173 6.59 26.02 36.37
C LEU A 173 6.07 26.77 35.15
N TYR A 174 5.56 27.96 35.39
CA TYR A 174 5.07 28.90 34.39
C TYR A 174 5.85 30.21 34.46
N LEU A 175 6.00 30.86 33.31
CA LEU A 175 6.52 32.23 33.24
C LEU A 175 5.36 33.18 32.88
N ASP A 176 5.19 34.26 33.70
CA ASP A 176 4.24 35.35 33.37
C ASP A 176 4.87 36.22 32.26
N ARG A 177 4.28 36.18 31.09
CA ARG A 177 4.70 36.92 29.90
C ARG A 177 4.12 38.32 29.82
N GLY A 178 3.29 38.72 30.83
CA GLY A 178 2.64 39.99 30.86
C GLY A 178 1.15 39.94 30.52
N ILE A 179 0.42 40.91 31.02
CA ILE A 179 -1.04 40.98 30.85
C ILE A 179 -1.47 41.16 29.39
N GLU A 180 -0.60 41.72 28.56
CA GLU A 180 -0.78 41.92 27.12
C GLU A 180 -0.89 40.59 26.34
N LYS A 181 -0.40 39.50 26.92
CA LYS A 181 -0.53 38.12 26.36
C LYS A 181 -1.77 37.41 26.91
N GLY A 182 -2.54 38.06 27.81
CA GLY A 182 -3.80 37.53 28.31
C GLY A 182 -4.91 37.57 27.28
N GLY A 183 -5.87 36.64 27.40
CA GLY A 183 -7.08 36.64 26.58
C GLY A 183 -7.98 37.88 26.87
N PRO A 184 -9.00 38.12 26.02
CA PRO A 184 -9.83 39.33 26.11
C PRO A 184 -10.47 39.59 27.51
N ASN A 185 -10.76 38.52 28.25
CA ASN A 185 -11.35 38.60 29.57
C ASN A 185 -10.32 38.61 30.71
N CYS A 186 -9.05 38.36 30.44
CA CYS A 186 -7.99 38.25 31.47
C CYS A 186 -7.66 39.60 32.11
N ALA A 187 -7.70 40.67 31.34
CA ALA A 187 -7.38 42.02 31.81
C ALA A 187 -8.47 42.56 32.73
N THR A 188 -9.74 42.17 32.56
CA THR A 188 -10.90 42.69 33.27
C THR A 188 -11.30 41.83 34.47
N SER A 189 -11.04 40.52 34.46
CA SER A 189 -11.49 39.61 35.52
C SER A 189 -10.60 39.61 36.77
N GLY A 190 -9.32 40.00 36.64
CA GLY A 190 -8.34 39.91 37.74
C GLY A 190 -8.03 38.46 38.20
N THR A 191 -8.64 37.48 37.56
CA THR A 191 -8.61 36.06 37.96
C THR A 191 -7.64 35.21 37.10
N CYS A 192 -6.94 35.83 36.14
CA CYS A 192 -6.00 35.11 35.24
C CYS A 192 -4.83 34.56 36.04
N ARG A 193 -4.67 33.21 36.04
CA ARG A 193 -3.65 32.43 36.75
C ARG A 193 -3.19 31.25 35.87
N PRO A 194 -2.10 30.56 36.25
CA PRO A 194 -1.79 29.23 35.66
C PRO A 194 -3.02 28.32 35.64
N GLY A 195 -3.23 27.60 34.52
CA GLY A 195 -4.48 26.89 34.23
C GLY A 195 -5.48 27.68 33.37
N CYS A 196 -5.24 28.96 33.07
CA CYS A 196 -5.96 29.71 32.07
C CYS A 196 -5.47 29.34 30.64
N ASP A 197 -6.41 29.19 29.70
CA ASP A 197 -6.09 28.84 28.30
C ASP A 197 -5.43 29.97 27.49
N CYS A 198 -5.16 31.13 28.11
CA CYS A 198 -4.49 32.27 27.49
C CYS A 198 -2.96 32.08 27.42
N ASP A 199 -2.28 32.92 26.61
CA ASP A 199 -0.82 32.83 26.40
C ASP A 199 0.00 33.66 27.42
N ARG A 200 -0.62 34.20 28.48
CA ARG A 200 0.09 34.96 29.51
C ARG A 200 0.98 34.09 30.38
N PHE A 201 0.44 33.01 30.93
CA PHE A 201 1.18 32.07 31.75
C PHE A 201 1.60 30.89 30.86
N LEU A 202 2.85 30.87 30.44
CA LEU A 202 3.35 29.78 29.61
C LEU A 202 4.05 28.74 30.50
N GLU A 203 3.48 27.54 30.57
CA GLU A 203 4.12 26.36 31.17
C GLU A 203 5.38 26.00 30.38
N PHE A 204 6.52 25.87 31.10
CA PHE A 204 7.79 25.49 30.48
C PHE A 204 8.46 24.28 31.12
N TRP A 205 8.06 23.88 32.35
CA TRP A 205 8.60 22.73 33.04
C TRP A 205 7.56 22.04 33.91
N ASN A 206 7.41 20.71 33.75
CA ASN A 206 6.56 19.87 34.61
C ASN A 206 7.45 18.92 35.42
N ILE A 207 7.22 18.80 36.72
CA ILE A 207 7.92 17.92 37.68
C ILE A 207 6.92 16.90 38.20
N VAL A 208 7.04 15.64 37.80
CA VAL A 208 6.16 14.56 38.22
C VAL A 208 6.78 13.79 39.40
N PHE A 209 6.02 13.65 40.45
CA PHE A 209 6.37 12.89 41.66
C PHE A 209 5.80 11.49 41.54
N ASN A 210 6.52 10.58 40.87
CA ASN A 210 6.10 9.20 40.67
C ASN A 210 6.01 8.45 41.99
N GLN A 211 4.79 8.15 42.44
CA GLN A 211 4.48 7.50 43.71
C GLN A 211 3.63 6.24 43.49
N PHE A 212 2.96 6.13 42.34
CA PHE A 212 2.04 5.06 42.05
C PHE A 212 2.41 4.33 40.74
N ASN A 213 2.03 3.05 40.70
CA ASN A 213 1.97 2.28 39.47
C ASN A 213 0.50 2.04 39.15
N GLN A 214 0.03 2.49 37.98
CA GLN A 214 -1.30 2.22 37.49
C GLN A 214 -1.28 0.93 36.66
N ASP A 215 -2.20 0.00 36.95
CA ASP A 215 -2.40 -1.19 36.12
C ASP A 215 -3.28 -0.90 34.90
N THR A 216 -3.48 -1.91 34.05
CA THR A 216 -4.32 -1.79 32.82
C THR A 216 -5.81 -1.60 33.10
N GLU A 217 -6.26 -1.84 34.36
CA GLU A 217 -7.63 -1.62 34.81
C GLU A 217 -7.84 -0.21 35.42
N GLY A 218 -6.74 0.55 35.54
CA GLY A 218 -6.75 1.91 36.11
C GLY A 218 -6.55 1.98 37.61
N ASN A 219 -6.27 0.85 38.30
CA ASN A 219 -6.04 0.83 39.73
C ASN A 219 -4.65 1.35 40.07
N LEU A 220 -4.55 2.18 41.13
CA LEU A 220 -3.28 2.75 41.59
C LEU A 220 -2.72 1.93 42.75
N GLN A 221 -1.48 1.48 42.60
CA GLN A 221 -0.71 0.81 43.65
C GLN A 221 0.54 1.62 43.98
N PRO A 222 0.95 1.79 45.24
CA PRO A 222 2.19 2.46 45.58
C PRO A 222 3.39 1.80 44.89
N LEU A 223 4.30 2.64 44.34
CA LEU A 223 5.58 2.15 43.80
C LEU A 223 6.46 1.64 44.96
N LYS A 224 7.31 0.64 44.72
CA LYS A 224 8.29 0.14 45.66
C LYS A 224 9.30 1.21 46.12
N GLN A 225 9.64 2.08 45.20
CA GLN A 225 10.45 3.29 45.44
C GLN A 225 9.87 4.48 44.64
N THR A 226 9.84 5.64 45.30
CA THR A 226 9.41 6.87 44.62
C THR A 226 10.46 7.31 43.61
N GLY A 227 10.04 8.08 42.62
CA GLY A 227 10.93 8.59 41.57
C GLY A 227 10.51 9.96 41.07
N ILE A 228 11.42 10.60 40.38
CA ILE A 228 11.19 11.88 39.71
C ILE A 228 11.26 11.67 38.21
N ASP A 229 10.23 12.16 37.55
CA ASP A 229 10.20 12.35 36.08
C ASP A 229 9.94 13.84 35.82
N THR A 230 10.75 14.44 34.96
CA THR A 230 10.48 15.84 34.56
C THR A 230 10.43 15.99 33.06
N GLY A 231 9.64 16.99 32.62
CA GLY A 231 9.55 17.37 31.20
C GLY A 231 9.52 18.88 31.04
N SER A 232 10.55 19.40 30.35
CA SER A 232 10.61 20.82 29.97
C SER A 232 10.72 20.91 28.44
N GLY A 233 9.73 21.56 27.79
CA GLY A 233 9.72 21.70 26.33
C GLY A 233 10.80 22.67 25.87
N LEU A 234 11.82 22.15 25.17
CA LEU A 234 12.96 22.95 24.71
C LEU A 234 12.53 24.15 23.86
N GLU A 235 11.57 23.97 22.96
CA GLU A 235 11.03 25.03 22.10
C GLU A 235 10.31 26.11 22.93
N ARG A 236 9.61 25.74 24.03
CA ARG A 236 8.96 26.70 24.92
C ARG A 236 9.98 27.49 25.76
N VAL A 237 11.00 26.82 26.29
CA VAL A 237 12.12 27.48 26.99
C VAL A 237 12.83 28.45 26.06
N ALA A 238 13.10 28.03 24.81
CA ALA A 238 13.73 28.89 23.80
C ALA A 238 12.85 30.09 23.44
N LEU A 239 11.52 29.91 23.26
CA LEU A 239 10.59 31.03 23.05
C LEU A 239 10.74 32.08 24.16
N LEU A 240 10.74 31.64 25.43
CA LEU A 240 10.83 32.52 26.57
C LEU A 240 12.16 33.23 26.67
N LEU A 241 13.29 32.54 26.48
CA LEU A 241 14.66 33.10 26.58
C LEU A 241 15.03 33.99 25.40
N GLN A 242 14.52 33.68 24.21
CA GLN A 242 14.74 34.51 23.03
C GLN A 242 13.77 35.69 22.96
N GLY A 243 12.77 35.75 23.86
CA GLY A 243 11.79 36.83 23.94
C GLY A 243 10.95 36.98 22.66
N VAL A 244 10.62 35.85 22.02
CA VAL A 244 9.80 35.83 20.81
C VAL A 244 8.36 35.43 21.15
N ASP A 245 7.44 35.68 20.22
CA ASP A 245 6.00 35.46 20.47
C ASP A 245 5.57 34.03 20.31
N SER A 246 6.21 33.30 19.41
CA SER A 246 5.87 31.94 19.05
C SER A 246 7.10 31.03 19.06
N VAL A 247 6.89 29.73 19.31
CA VAL A 247 7.92 28.71 19.14
C VAL A 247 8.49 28.69 17.69
N TYR A 248 7.66 29.06 16.72
CA TYR A 248 8.01 29.16 15.31
C TYR A 248 8.95 30.32 14.98
N ASP A 249 9.08 31.29 15.88
CA ASP A 249 9.95 32.45 15.74
C ASP A 249 11.32 32.22 16.43
N THR A 250 11.54 31.06 17.07
CA THR A 250 12.82 30.64 17.63
C THR A 250 13.86 30.41 16.55
N ASP A 251 15.12 30.50 16.89
CA ASP A 251 16.25 30.51 15.96
C ASP A 251 16.33 29.24 15.07
N GLU A 252 15.96 28.05 15.56
CA GLU A 252 15.93 26.82 14.75
C GLU A 252 14.72 26.77 13.82
N LEU A 253 13.49 27.00 14.32
CA LEU A 253 12.28 26.90 13.51
C LEU A 253 12.17 28.06 12.50
N ARG A 254 12.63 29.25 12.87
CA ARG A 254 12.67 30.42 11.96
C ARG A 254 13.58 30.17 10.75
N LYS A 255 14.69 29.42 10.91
CA LYS A 255 15.54 29.00 9.77
C LYS A 255 14.75 28.14 8.80
N ILE A 256 13.95 27.20 9.29
CA ILE A 256 13.11 26.36 8.41
C ILE A 256 12.11 27.22 7.65
N ILE A 257 11.44 28.16 8.34
CA ILE A 257 10.52 29.12 7.71
C ILE A 257 11.21 29.91 6.60
N SER A 258 12.46 30.36 6.81
CA SER A 258 13.21 31.15 5.83
C SER A 258 13.40 30.39 4.50
N PHE A 259 13.58 29.08 4.53
CA PHE A 259 13.63 28.27 3.29
C PHE A 259 12.31 28.27 2.53
N TYR A 260 11.19 28.28 3.24
CA TYR A 260 9.87 28.39 2.59
C TYR A 260 9.63 29.78 2.01
N GLU A 261 10.12 30.83 2.68
CA GLU A 261 10.07 32.20 2.15
C GLU A 261 10.84 32.31 0.82
N GLU A 262 12.05 31.73 0.77
CA GLU A 262 12.86 31.68 -0.45
C GLU A 262 12.15 30.90 -1.58
N LEU A 263 11.58 29.73 -1.27
CA LEU A 263 10.93 28.88 -2.27
C LEU A 263 9.58 29.43 -2.77
N SER A 264 8.80 30.05 -1.87
CA SER A 264 7.46 30.57 -2.21
C SER A 264 7.46 32.00 -2.73
N GLY A 265 8.52 32.76 -2.42
CA GLY A 265 8.58 34.20 -2.64
C GLY A 265 7.65 35.00 -1.71
N ILE A 266 7.07 34.37 -0.68
CA ILE A 266 6.12 34.98 0.26
C ILE A 266 6.85 35.21 1.60
N PRO A 267 6.98 36.45 2.07
CA PRO A 267 7.61 36.70 3.37
C PRO A 267 6.67 36.39 4.54
N TYR A 268 7.18 35.71 5.57
CA TYR A 268 6.43 35.35 6.79
C TYR A 268 6.02 36.58 7.64
N GLU A 269 6.87 37.59 7.70
CA GLU A 269 6.67 38.76 8.57
C GLU A 269 5.74 39.84 7.99
N THR A 270 5.67 40.01 6.68
CA THR A 270 4.79 41.02 6.04
C THR A 270 3.31 40.70 6.18
N ILE A 271 2.98 39.51 6.65
CA ILE A 271 1.62 39.07 6.88
C ILE A 271 0.99 39.69 8.13
N SER A 272 1.81 40.28 9.04
CA SER A 272 1.33 40.86 10.33
C SER A 272 1.09 42.35 10.34
N SER A 273 1.46 43.12 9.30
CA SER A 273 1.46 44.59 9.35
C SER A 273 0.63 45.31 8.31
N GLY A 274 -0.19 44.62 7.50
CA GLY A 274 -0.79 45.24 6.32
C GLY A 274 -2.28 45.08 6.12
N VAL A 275 -3.15 45.13 7.12
CA VAL A 275 -4.55 45.49 6.94
C VAL A 275 -5.00 46.40 8.10
N GLN A 276 -4.86 47.69 7.88
CA GLN A 276 -5.81 48.63 8.54
C GLN A 276 -7.20 48.15 8.14
N ALA A 277 -7.86 47.45 9.09
CA ALA A 277 -9.25 47.04 8.94
C ALA A 277 -10.09 48.26 8.56
N ARG A 278 -10.66 48.26 7.39
CA ARG A 278 -11.78 49.16 7.09
C ARG A 278 -12.84 48.88 8.13
N ARG A 279 -13.25 49.90 8.81
CA ARG A 279 -14.09 49.91 10.03
C ARG A 279 -15.48 49.27 9.92
N ASN A 280 -15.77 48.44 8.92
CA ASN A 280 -17.12 47.87 8.73
C ASN A 280 -17.20 46.35 8.47
N ASP A 281 -16.08 45.57 8.58
CA ASP A 281 -16.15 44.11 8.47
C ASP A 281 -16.03 43.44 9.83
N THR A 282 -17.10 42.79 10.28
CA THR A 282 -17.28 42.18 11.59
C THR A 282 -16.67 40.80 11.74
N LYS A 283 -15.67 40.38 10.91
CA LYS A 283 -14.87 39.18 11.11
C LYS A 283 -13.39 39.51 10.89
N PRO A 284 -12.48 39.18 11.85
CA PRO A 284 -11.07 39.26 11.59
C PRO A 284 -10.72 38.25 10.52
N ILE A 285 -10.13 38.69 9.39
CA ILE A 285 -9.51 37.81 8.41
C ILE A 285 -8.28 37.24 9.12
N THR A 286 -8.42 36.03 9.69
CA THR A 286 -7.27 35.26 10.19
C THR A 286 -6.35 34.99 9.02
N ASP A 287 -5.11 35.44 9.11
CA ASP A 287 -4.15 35.29 8.03
C ASP A 287 -3.71 33.80 7.90
N ASN A 288 -4.47 33.06 7.09
CA ASN A 288 -4.27 31.64 6.82
C ASN A 288 -2.87 31.29 6.30
N ARG A 289 -2.06 32.27 5.86
CA ARG A 289 -0.69 32.05 5.37
C ARG A 289 0.30 31.86 6.51
N LYS A 290 0.20 32.63 7.59
CA LYS A 290 1.04 32.47 8.78
C LYS A 290 0.84 31.07 9.38
N THR A 291 -0.40 30.64 9.49
CA THR A 291 -0.74 29.26 9.89
C THR A 291 -0.13 28.23 8.93
N ALA A 292 -0.17 28.47 7.61
CA ALA A 292 0.40 27.55 6.63
C ALA A 292 1.92 27.39 6.80
N PHE A 293 2.68 28.49 6.98
CA PHE A 293 4.11 28.41 7.27
C PHE A 293 4.41 27.57 8.51
N ARG A 294 3.66 27.80 9.60
CA ARG A 294 3.83 27.07 10.86
C ARG A 294 3.51 25.57 10.73
N VAL A 295 2.39 25.24 10.09
CA VAL A 295 1.99 23.85 9.85
C VAL A 295 3.05 23.10 9.01
N VAL A 296 3.48 23.71 7.92
CA VAL A 296 4.50 23.08 7.05
C VAL A 296 5.82 22.90 7.78
N THR A 297 6.24 23.90 8.59
CA THR A 297 7.47 23.84 9.41
C THR A 297 7.41 22.74 10.47
N ASP A 298 6.30 22.63 11.20
CA ASP A 298 6.12 21.57 12.19
C ASP A 298 6.11 20.18 11.55
N HIS A 299 5.36 20.05 10.47
CA HIS A 299 5.13 18.74 9.85
C HIS A 299 6.36 18.21 9.13
N ILE A 300 7.15 19.04 8.42
CA ILE A 300 8.40 18.56 7.82
C ILE A 300 9.37 18.04 8.86
N ARG A 301 9.48 18.73 10.02
CA ARG A 301 10.29 18.30 11.14
C ARG A 301 9.81 16.98 11.72
N SER A 302 8.50 16.87 11.97
CA SER A 302 7.84 15.66 12.50
C SER A 302 8.05 14.46 11.58
N VAL A 303 7.85 14.64 10.28
CA VAL A 303 7.99 13.60 9.26
C VAL A 303 9.44 13.15 9.10
N LEU A 304 10.38 14.12 9.05
CA LEU A 304 11.80 13.84 8.91
C LEU A 304 12.33 12.97 10.04
N PHE A 305 12.05 13.33 11.30
CA PHE A 305 12.47 12.54 12.45
C PHE A 305 11.77 11.19 12.53
N SER A 306 10.48 11.12 12.18
CA SER A 306 9.73 9.85 12.18
C SER A 306 10.28 8.86 11.14
N ILE A 307 10.49 9.31 9.90
CA ILE A 307 11.06 8.45 8.85
C ILE A 307 12.52 8.10 9.20
N GLY A 308 13.29 9.04 9.75
CA GLY A 308 14.65 8.81 10.23
C GLY A 308 14.74 7.72 11.30
N ASP A 309 13.71 7.59 12.13
CA ASP A 309 13.56 6.55 13.15
C ASP A 309 12.84 5.28 12.63
N GLY A 310 12.60 5.16 11.31
CA GLY A 310 12.05 3.95 10.68
C GLY A 310 10.51 3.90 10.63
N ILE A 311 9.80 5.01 10.85
CA ILE A 311 8.33 5.07 10.77
C ILE A 311 7.92 5.66 9.42
N TYR A 312 7.52 4.79 8.48
CA TYR A 312 7.18 5.17 7.12
C TYR A 312 5.69 5.44 6.94
N PRO A 313 5.28 6.29 5.95
CA PRO A 313 3.87 6.47 5.61
C PRO A 313 3.18 5.16 5.27
N ASP A 314 2.00 4.91 5.88
CA ASP A 314 1.19 3.71 5.65
C ASP A 314 -0.31 4.03 5.73
N ARG A 315 -1.18 3.03 5.49
CA ARG A 315 -2.64 3.17 5.57
C ARG A 315 -3.20 3.08 6.98
N THR A 316 -2.46 2.49 7.90
CA THR A 316 -2.91 2.21 9.27
C THR A 316 -1.82 2.51 10.30
N GLY A 317 -2.21 2.55 11.57
CA GLY A 317 -1.31 2.68 12.71
C GLY A 317 -0.41 3.91 12.65
N ARG A 318 0.85 3.75 13.06
CA ARG A 318 1.85 4.82 13.11
C ARG A 318 2.09 5.46 11.74
N GLY A 319 2.14 4.63 10.68
CA GLY A 319 2.38 5.10 9.32
C GLY A 319 1.26 5.99 8.79
N TYR A 320 0.01 5.77 9.22
CA TYR A 320 -1.11 6.64 8.87
C TYR A 320 -0.91 8.07 9.39
N VAL A 321 -0.38 8.23 10.60
CA VAL A 321 -0.08 9.54 11.17
C VAL A 321 0.95 10.27 10.31
N ILE A 322 2.05 9.61 9.93
CA ILE A 322 3.10 10.23 9.09
C ILE A 322 2.53 10.60 7.72
N ARG A 323 1.75 9.72 7.13
CA ARG A 323 1.02 9.98 5.89
C ARG A 323 0.10 11.21 5.99
N ARG A 324 -0.66 11.31 7.09
CA ARG A 324 -1.53 12.45 7.38
C ARG A 324 -0.74 13.76 7.51
N LEU A 325 0.42 13.75 8.19
CA LEU A 325 1.29 14.92 8.34
C LEU A 325 1.81 15.40 6.97
N ILE A 326 2.31 14.51 6.10
CA ILE A 326 2.76 14.87 4.75
C ILE A 326 1.61 15.48 3.96
N ARG A 327 0.42 14.84 3.93
CA ARG A 327 -0.74 15.32 3.18
C ARG A 327 -1.24 16.65 3.69
N ARG A 328 -1.28 16.84 5.02
CA ARG A 328 -1.68 18.11 5.63
C ARG A 328 -0.70 19.23 5.28
N ALA A 329 0.60 18.97 5.36
CA ALA A 329 1.62 19.93 4.92
C ALA A 329 1.50 20.26 3.43
N THR A 330 1.25 19.27 2.57
CA THR A 330 1.02 19.48 1.12
C THR A 330 -0.22 20.35 0.88
N LEU A 331 -1.32 20.11 1.60
CA LEU A 331 -2.54 20.93 1.51
C LEU A 331 -2.27 22.38 1.93
N PHE A 332 -1.60 22.60 3.08
CA PHE A 332 -1.25 23.94 3.52
C PHE A 332 -0.23 24.64 2.62
N GLY A 333 0.65 23.88 1.97
CA GLY A 333 1.56 24.38 0.96
C GLY A 333 0.84 25.06 -0.22
N ARG A 334 -0.39 24.65 -0.56
CA ARG A 334 -1.22 25.34 -1.58
C ARG A 334 -1.53 26.78 -1.19
N LYS A 335 -1.69 27.06 0.11
CA LYS A 335 -1.89 28.43 0.63
C LYS A 335 -0.62 29.28 0.49
N LEU A 336 0.54 28.64 0.29
CA LEU A 336 1.86 29.24 0.02
C LEU A 336 2.26 29.17 -1.46
N ASN A 337 1.31 28.95 -2.37
CA ASN A 337 1.47 28.87 -3.82
C ASN A 337 2.24 27.64 -4.35
N PHE A 338 2.56 26.63 -3.52
CA PHE A 338 3.15 25.39 -4.00
C PHE A 338 2.11 24.55 -4.76
N ARG A 339 2.37 24.24 -6.03
CA ARG A 339 1.51 23.42 -6.89
C ARG A 339 2.11 22.05 -7.22
N GLU A 340 3.41 21.92 -7.05
CA GLU A 340 4.22 20.73 -7.25
C GLU A 340 4.76 20.22 -5.92
N PRO A 341 5.31 18.99 -5.86
CA PRO A 341 5.98 18.49 -4.66
C PRO A 341 7.09 19.45 -4.22
N PHE A 342 7.12 19.79 -2.94
CA PHE A 342 8.04 20.77 -2.40
C PHE A 342 8.66 20.38 -1.05
N LEU A 343 7.97 19.60 -0.22
CA LEU A 343 8.45 19.21 1.12
C LEU A 343 9.78 18.48 1.04
N TYR A 344 9.94 17.57 0.07
CA TYR A 344 11.18 16.81 -0.09
C TYR A 344 12.42 17.69 -0.31
N LYS A 345 12.24 18.88 -0.91
CA LYS A 345 13.33 19.85 -1.18
C LYS A 345 13.91 20.45 0.08
N LEU A 346 13.22 20.35 1.21
CA LEU A 346 13.62 20.91 2.49
C LEU A 346 14.35 19.91 3.37
N VAL A 347 14.34 18.63 3.01
CA VAL A 347 14.96 17.58 3.83
C VAL A 347 16.40 17.91 4.13
N ASP A 348 17.21 18.24 3.12
CA ASP A 348 18.63 18.55 3.32
C ASP A 348 18.84 19.77 4.24
N LYS A 349 17.98 20.78 4.11
CA LYS A 349 18.04 22.00 4.92
C LYS A 349 17.68 21.74 6.39
N VAL A 350 16.64 20.94 6.62
CA VAL A 350 16.25 20.55 7.98
C VAL A 350 17.30 19.63 8.59
N VAL A 351 17.85 18.68 7.82
CA VAL A 351 18.95 17.81 8.24
C VAL A 351 20.17 18.65 8.64
N GLU A 352 20.52 19.69 7.89
CA GLU A 352 21.66 20.58 8.22
C GLU A 352 21.51 21.20 9.61
N ILE A 353 20.29 21.57 10.03
CA ILE A 353 20.01 22.14 11.35
C ILE A 353 20.21 21.10 12.46
N TYR A 354 19.74 19.85 12.25
CA TYR A 354 19.67 18.83 13.30
C TYR A 354 20.81 17.81 13.28
N LYS A 355 21.54 17.67 12.17
CA LYS A 355 22.68 16.74 12.02
C LYS A 355 23.74 16.85 13.11
N PRO A 356 24.12 18.04 13.65
CA PRO A 356 25.07 18.11 14.74
C PRO A 356 24.65 17.32 15.99
N ARG A 357 23.36 17.23 16.25
CA ARG A 357 22.79 16.49 17.39
C ARG A 357 22.34 15.08 17.03
N TYR A 358 21.82 14.89 15.80
CA TYR A 358 21.25 13.65 15.28
C TYR A 358 21.94 13.25 13.97
N PRO A 359 23.20 12.75 14.04
CA PRO A 359 24.02 12.48 12.84
C PRO A 359 23.43 11.39 11.93
N GLU A 360 22.57 10.51 12.47
CA GLU A 360 21.85 9.47 11.72
C GLU A 360 20.93 10.06 10.64
N LEU A 361 20.38 11.26 10.84
CA LEU A 361 19.55 11.92 9.83
C LEU A 361 20.32 12.20 8.55
N GLY A 362 21.61 12.54 8.66
CA GLY A 362 22.46 12.79 7.49
C GLY A 362 22.69 11.54 6.63
N LYS A 363 22.74 10.35 7.25
CA LYS A 363 22.90 9.08 6.53
C LYS A 363 21.65 8.72 5.73
N ASN A 364 20.48 9.07 6.24
CA ASN A 364 19.17 8.69 5.70
C ASN A 364 18.50 9.80 4.87
N ALA A 365 19.10 10.96 4.70
CA ALA A 365 18.50 12.14 4.08
C ALA A 365 17.89 11.85 2.69
N SER A 366 18.65 11.17 1.83
CA SER A 366 18.17 10.82 0.47
C SER A 366 16.96 9.88 0.49
N ALA A 367 16.94 8.88 1.39
CA ALA A 367 15.82 7.96 1.53
C ALA A 367 14.57 8.67 2.09
N ILE A 368 14.77 9.57 3.06
CA ILE A 368 13.70 10.40 3.64
C ILE A 368 13.09 11.28 2.54
N ALA A 369 13.91 11.98 1.76
CA ALA A 369 13.46 12.84 0.68
C ALA A 369 12.65 12.08 -0.39
N LYS A 370 13.14 10.91 -0.82
CA LYS A 370 12.42 10.04 -1.77
C LYS A 370 11.07 9.56 -1.22
N THR A 371 11.01 9.21 0.05
CA THR A 371 9.77 8.77 0.70
C THR A 371 8.74 9.90 0.76
N ILE A 372 9.16 11.10 1.14
CA ILE A 372 8.29 12.28 1.17
C ILE A 372 7.78 12.62 -0.24
N LEU A 373 8.69 12.68 -1.23
CA LEU A 373 8.35 12.95 -2.63
C LEU A 373 7.28 11.98 -3.15
N ALA A 374 7.46 10.68 -2.92
CA ALA A 374 6.52 9.67 -3.39
C ALA A 374 5.10 9.84 -2.80
N GLU A 375 4.98 10.20 -1.51
CA GLU A 375 3.67 10.43 -0.89
C GLU A 375 3.06 11.78 -1.31
N GLU A 376 3.88 12.83 -1.54
CA GLU A 376 3.43 14.10 -2.11
C GLU A 376 2.86 13.92 -3.53
N GLU A 377 3.60 13.22 -4.42
CA GLU A 377 3.17 12.93 -5.79
C GLU A 377 1.89 12.11 -5.82
N LEU A 378 1.79 11.09 -4.93
CA LEU A 378 0.61 10.27 -4.82
C LEU A 378 -0.62 11.08 -4.40
N PHE A 379 -0.45 11.97 -3.42
CA PHE A 379 -1.53 12.80 -2.92
C PHE A 379 -1.95 13.88 -3.91
N LEU A 380 -1.00 14.55 -4.57
CA LEU A 380 -1.27 15.57 -5.56
C LEU A 380 -2.10 15.06 -6.73
N LYS A 381 -1.96 13.79 -7.13
CA LYS A 381 -2.81 13.17 -8.18
C LYS A 381 -4.30 13.16 -7.84
N THR A 382 -4.65 13.08 -6.56
CA THR A 382 -6.05 13.02 -6.10
C THR A 382 -6.51 14.31 -5.43
N LEU A 383 -5.59 15.19 -5.07
CA LEU A 383 -5.86 16.42 -4.29
C LEU A 383 -6.79 17.38 -5.04
N GLU A 384 -6.53 17.64 -6.33
CA GLU A 384 -7.34 18.56 -7.13
C GLU A 384 -8.78 18.08 -7.24
N LEU A 385 -8.96 16.82 -7.64
CA LEU A 385 -10.29 16.19 -7.74
C LEU A 385 -11.00 16.15 -6.39
N GLY A 386 -10.24 15.90 -5.31
CA GLY A 386 -10.77 15.89 -3.96
C GLY A 386 -11.25 17.27 -3.51
N LEU A 387 -10.49 18.34 -3.80
CA LEU A 387 -10.87 19.71 -3.46
C LEU A 387 -12.11 20.16 -4.22
N GLU A 388 -12.18 19.90 -5.55
CA GLU A 388 -13.38 20.18 -6.34
C GLU A 388 -14.61 19.44 -5.79
N LYS A 389 -14.42 18.16 -5.40
CA LYS A 389 -15.50 17.38 -4.83
C LYS A 389 -15.97 17.89 -3.46
N ILE A 390 -15.02 18.28 -2.58
CA ILE A 390 -15.36 18.89 -1.28
C ILE A 390 -16.14 20.18 -1.49
N GLU A 391 -15.69 21.07 -2.38
CA GLU A 391 -16.37 22.32 -2.67
C GLU A 391 -17.79 22.09 -3.17
N PHE A 392 -17.98 21.16 -4.11
CA PHE A 392 -19.31 20.76 -4.60
C PHE A 392 -20.20 20.25 -3.47
N LEU A 393 -19.69 19.36 -2.58
CA LEU A 393 -20.47 18.78 -1.48
C LEU A 393 -20.79 19.81 -0.39
N VAL A 394 -19.88 20.74 -0.10
CA VAL A 394 -20.11 21.88 0.81
C VAL A 394 -21.23 22.78 0.27
N GLN A 395 -21.19 23.15 -1.02
CA GLN A 395 -22.25 23.96 -1.63
C GLN A 395 -23.58 23.24 -1.63
N LYS A 396 -23.60 21.94 -1.93
CA LYS A 396 -24.79 21.08 -1.84
C LYS A 396 -25.39 21.10 -0.42
N THR A 397 -24.54 20.95 0.60
CA THR A 397 -24.98 20.96 2.02
C THR A 397 -25.54 22.31 2.42
N LYS A 398 -24.86 23.42 2.05
CA LYS A 398 -25.33 24.81 2.31
C LYS A 398 -26.65 25.10 1.60
N SER A 399 -26.79 24.73 0.32
CA SER A 399 -27.99 24.91 -0.48
C SER A 399 -29.19 24.12 0.06
N ALA A 400 -28.95 22.98 0.69
CA ALA A 400 -29.97 22.19 1.39
C ALA A 400 -30.33 22.74 2.80
N GLY A 401 -29.73 23.85 3.23
CA GLY A 401 -29.94 24.46 4.54
C GLY A 401 -29.45 23.62 5.72
N LYS A 402 -28.53 22.64 5.46
CA LYS A 402 -28.02 21.76 6.51
C LYS A 402 -26.81 22.40 7.21
N PRO A 403 -26.79 22.44 8.55
CA PRO A 403 -25.67 23.03 9.29
C PRO A 403 -24.47 22.08 9.44
N ILE A 404 -24.64 20.79 9.11
CA ILE A 404 -23.65 19.71 9.33
C ILE A 404 -23.37 19.00 8.01
N PHE A 405 -22.07 18.81 7.69
CA PHE A 405 -21.58 18.00 6.57
C PHE A 405 -21.69 16.52 6.94
N SER A 406 -22.28 15.70 6.06
CA SER A 406 -22.61 14.31 6.40
C SER A 406 -21.39 13.39 6.48
N GLY A 407 -21.43 12.42 7.39
CA GLY A 407 -20.41 11.40 7.55
C GLY A 407 -20.24 10.53 6.29
N ALA A 408 -21.32 10.24 5.56
CA ALA A 408 -21.27 9.48 4.31
C ALA A 408 -20.53 10.24 3.19
N ASP A 409 -20.75 11.56 3.04
CA ASP A 409 -20.00 12.38 2.07
C ASP A 409 -18.51 12.48 2.47
N ALA A 410 -18.21 12.52 3.77
CA ALA A 410 -16.84 12.48 4.30
C ALA A 410 -16.17 11.13 4.03
N PHE A 411 -16.90 10.02 4.18
CA PHE A 411 -16.41 8.68 3.86
C PHE A 411 -16.14 8.50 2.36
N LEU A 412 -16.99 9.05 1.50
CA LEU A 412 -16.75 9.07 0.06
C LEU A 412 -15.42 9.76 -0.29
N LEU A 413 -15.12 10.89 0.35
CA LEU A 413 -13.84 11.61 0.16
C LEU A 413 -12.66 10.80 0.67
N TYR A 414 -12.80 10.12 1.80
CA TYR A 414 -11.78 9.26 2.38
C TYR A 414 -11.50 8.03 1.51
N GLY A 415 -12.52 7.28 1.14
CA GLY A 415 -12.38 6.00 0.42
C GLY A 415 -11.98 6.17 -1.05
N THR A 416 -12.54 7.17 -1.74
CA THR A 416 -12.36 7.34 -3.20
C THR A 416 -11.21 8.29 -3.54
N TYR A 417 -11.09 9.40 -2.82
CA TYR A 417 -10.11 10.45 -3.13
C TYR A 417 -8.89 10.43 -2.20
N GLY A 418 -8.89 9.55 -1.20
CA GLY A 418 -7.81 9.45 -0.23
C GLY A 418 -7.64 10.69 0.66
N PHE A 419 -8.72 11.46 0.84
CA PHE A 419 -8.73 12.61 1.75
C PHE A 419 -8.91 12.12 3.18
N PRO A 420 -7.97 12.38 4.10
CA PRO A 420 -8.16 12.08 5.51
C PRO A 420 -9.42 12.79 6.05
N ALA A 421 -10.18 12.09 6.89
CA ALA A 421 -11.43 12.64 7.44
C ALA A 421 -11.21 13.95 8.20
N GLU A 422 -10.11 14.05 8.91
CA GLU A 422 -9.71 15.22 9.70
C GLU A 422 -9.37 16.42 8.80
N MET A 423 -8.82 16.19 7.62
CA MET A 423 -8.59 17.25 6.63
C MET A 423 -9.90 17.73 6.02
N THR A 424 -10.83 16.81 5.76
CA THR A 424 -12.19 17.15 5.34
C THR A 424 -12.89 17.96 6.43
N GLU A 425 -12.80 17.56 7.70
CA GLU A 425 -13.33 18.30 8.84
C GLU A 425 -12.74 19.71 8.92
N GLU A 426 -11.41 19.88 8.81
CA GLU A 426 -10.75 21.18 8.86
C GLU A 426 -11.25 22.12 7.75
N ILE A 427 -11.38 21.63 6.51
CA ILE A 427 -11.89 22.40 5.37
C ILE A 427 -13.38 22.78 5.58
N VAL A 428 -14.18 21.84 6.05
CA VAL A 428 -15.62 22.02 6.26
C VAL A 428 -15.89 23.03 7.38
N LEU A 429 -15.13 22.95 8.48
CA LEU A 429 -15.21 23.92 9.59
C LEU A 429 -14.78 25.33 9.15
N GLU A 430 -13.74 25.47 8.31
CA GLU A 430 -13.34 26.76 7.71
C GLU A 430 -14.48 27.37 6.88
N GLN A 431 -15.35 26.50 6.31
CA GLN A 431 -16.53 26.93 5.55
C GLN A 431 -17.78 27.20 6.40
N GLY A 432 -17.68 27.09 7.72
CA GLY A 432 -18.76 27.38 8.69
C GLY A 432 -19.83 26.30 8.82
N LEU A 433 -19.51 25.05 8.42
CA LEU A 433 -20.37 23.89 8.63
C LEU A 433 -19.83 23.02 9.78
N GLY A 434 -20.73 22.32 10.50
CA GLY A 434 -20.34 21.23 11.41
C GLY A 434 -19.90 19.99 10.62
N PHE A 435 -19.31 19.00 11.31
CA PHE A 435 -18.86 17.73 10.76
C PHE A 435 -19.46 16.54 11.52
N ASP A 436 -20.05 15.59 10.80
CA ASP A 436 -20.68 14.40 11.35
C ASP A 436 -19.64 13.28 11.56
N LYS A 437 -19.00 13.28 12.73
CA LYS A 437 -17.98 12.27 13.09
C LYS A 437 -18.58 10.88 13.29
N GLU A 438 -19.74 10.80 13.90
CA GLU A 438 -20.41 9.52 14.22
C GLU A 438 -20.81 8.82 12.92
N GLY A 439 -21.47 9.51 12.01
CA GLY A 439 -21.83 8.96 10.71
C GLY A 439 -20.63 8.55 9.86
N PHE A 440 -19.51 9.27 9.96
CA PHE A 440 -18.26 8.83 9.31
C PHE A 440 -17.72 7.52 9.90
N GLN A 441 -17.73 7.38 11.24
CA GLN A 441 -17.26 6.15 11.89
C GLN A 441 -18.14 4.94 11.57
N GLU A 442 -19.47 5.15 11.48
CA GLU A 442 -20.39 4.09 11.06
C GLU A 442 -20.08 3.58 9.64
N GLU A 443 -19.89 4.49 8.68
CA GLU A 443 -19.55 4.09 7.31
C GLU A 443 -18.18 3.40 7.23
N LEU A 444 -17.19 3.85 8.01
CA LEU A 444 -15.88 3.23 8.11
C LEU A 444 -15.94 1.81 8.70
N GLU A 445 -16.79 1.59 9.71
CA GLU A 445 -16.96 0.27 10.31
C GLU A 445 -17.74 -0.68 9.40
N LYS A 446 -18.74 -0.20 8.64
CA LYS A 446 -19.41 -0.98 7.58
C LYS A 446 -18.40 -1.47 6.53
N ASP A 447 -17.53 -0.59 6.04
CA ASP A 447 -16.48 -0.95 5.08
C ASP A 447 -15.50 -1.98 5.64
N ARG A 448 -15.10 -1.81 6.92
CA ARG A 448 -14.28 -2.78 7.64
C ARG A 448 -14.98 -4.13 7.82
N GLN A 449 -16.28 -4.15 8.09
CA GLN A 449 -17.06 -5.39 8.22
C GLN A 449 -17.15 -6.10 6.89
N VAL A 450 -17.45 -5.41 5.79
CA VAL A 450 -17.43 -5.98 4.43
C VAL A 450 -16.06 -6.55 4.09
N SER A 451 -15.00 -5.80 4.41
CA SER A 451 -13.62 -6.27 4.22
C SER A 451 -13.30 -7.48 5.11
N ARG A 452 -13.74 -7.50 6.37
CA ARG A 452 -13.55 -8.65 7.28
C ARG A 452 -14.37 -9.87 6.86
N GLU A 453 -15.57 -9.68 6.33
CA GLU A 453 -16.40 -10.78 5.83
C GLU A 453 -15.82 -11.39 4.56
N SER A 454 -15.23 -10.59 3.69
CA SER A 454 -14.47 -11.09 2.54
C SER A 454 -13.16 -11.79 2.92
N TRP A 455 -12.64 -11.55 4.14
CA TRP A 455 -11.43 -12.16 4.69
C TRP A 455 -11.72 -13.21 5.79
N LYS A 456 -12.97 -13.39 6.21
CA LYS A 456 -13.35 -14.50 7.09
C LYS A 456 -13.31 -15.81 6.30
N VAL A 457 -12.12 -16.32 6.11
CA VAL A 457 -11.95 -17.77 6.14
C VAL A 457 -12.40 -18.18 7.55
N ASN A 458 -13.54 -18.88 7.66
CA ASN A 458 -14.03 -19.38 8.93
C ASN A 458 -12.92 -20.17 9.59
N LYS A 459 -12.26 -19.60 10.61
CA LYS A 459 -11.39 -20.38 11.50
C LYS A 459 -12.33 -21.35 12.23
N ILE A 460 -12.33 -22.58 11.79
CA ILE A 460 -13.04 -23.67 12.45
C ILE A 460 -12.26 -23.94 13.73
N SER A 461 -12.85 -23.63 14.89
CA SER A 461 -12.27 -23.99 16.18
C SER A 461 -12.80 -25.38 16.55
N LEU A 462 -11.93 -26.38 16.47
CA LEU A 462 -12.26 -27.79 16.75
C LEU A 462 -12.03 -28.19 18.21
N MET A 463 -11.21 -27.41 18.91
CA MET A 463 -10.64 -27.80 20.22
C MET A 463 -11.23 -27.01 21.40
N THR A 464 -12.43 -26.42 21.25
CA THR A 464 -13.10 -25.74 22.37
C THR A 464 -13.60 -26.72 23.43
N GLY A 465 -13.08 -26.59 24.64
CA GLY A 465 -13.60 -27.28 25.83
C GLY A 465 -13.01 -28.65 26.15
N GLN A 466 -11.95 -29.11 25.50
CA GLN A 466 -11.21 -30.31 25.87
C GLN A 466 -9.83 -29.95 26.40
N GLU A 467 -9.33 -30.71 27.41
CA GLU A 467 -7.89 -30.69 27.79
C GLU A 467 -7.09 -31.29 26.64
N THR A 468 -6.56 -30.40 25.78
CA THR A 468 -5.82 -30.81 24.60
C THR A 468 -4.34 -30.90 24.96
N GLY A 469 -3.78 -32.10 24.80
CA GLY A 469 -2.34 -32.29 24.84
C GLY A 469 -1.65 -31.46 23.75
N LYS A 470 -0.35 -31.20 23.90
CA LYS A 470 0.49 -30.53 22.91
C LYS A 470 0.93 -31.52 21.84
N THR A 471 0.90 -31.15 20.55
CA THR A 471 1.53 -31.91 19.45
C THR A 471 3.02 -31.56 19.37
N GLU A 472 3.90 -32.55 19.45
CA GLU A 472 5.35 -32.38 19.23
C GLU A 472 5.64 -32.33 17.73
N PHE A 473 6.26 -31.24 17.26
CA PHE A 473 6.65 -31.08 15.87
C PHE A 473 8.08 -31.58 15.62
N LEU A 474 8.24 -32.61 14.79
CA LEU A 474 9.53 -33.24 14.45
C LEU A 474 10.00 -32.94 13.02
N GLY A 475 9.25 -32.17 12.26
CA GLY A 475 9.44 -31.94 10.82
C GLY A 475 10.61 -31.05 10.44
N TYR A 476 11.41 -30.53 11.39
CA TYR A 476 12.68 -29.88 11.06
C TYR A 476 13.76 -30.86 10.63
N SER A 477 13.77 -32.07 11.24
CA SER A 477 14.79 -33.09 11.02
C SER A 477 14.31 -34.32 10.24
N SER A 478 13.00 -34.56 10.17
CA SER A 478 12.43 -35.75 9.56
C SER A 478 11.19 -35.42 8.70
N VAL A 479 10.96 -36.21 7.67
CA VAL A 479 9.76 -36.23 6.82
C VAL A 479 8.89 -37.47 7.04
N LEU A 480 9.38 -38.44 7.84
CA LEU A 480 8.70 -39.67 8.19
C LEU A 480 8.84 -39.93 9.67
N GLU A 481 7.74 -40.00 10.39
CA GLU A 481 7.73 -40.27 11.85
C GLU A 481 6.55 -41.18 12.27
N LYS A 482 6.70 -41.85 13.39
CA LYS A 482 5.59 -42.58 14.00
C LYS A 482 4.91 -41.73 15.05
N GLY A 483 3.58 -41.72 15.05
CA GLY A 483 2.77 -40.96 15.99
C GLY A 483 1.49 -41.73 16.37
N ASN A 484 0.94 -41.40 17.56
CA ASN A 484 -0.33 -41.95 18.02
C ASN A 484 -1.46 -40.96 17.77
N ILE A 485 -2.60 -41.47 17.30
CA ILE A 485 -3.82 -40.68 17.11
C ILE A 485 -4.36 -40.29 18.50
N THR A 486 -4.47 -38.99 18.75
CA THR A 486 -5.06 -38.46 19.98
C THR A 486 -6.54 -38.10 19.81
N HIS A 487 -6.90 -37.50 18.66
CA HIS A 487 -8.27 -37.09 18.35
C HIS A 487 -8.59 -37.33 16.88
N LEU A 488 -9.88 -37.58 16.62
CA LEU A 488 -10.45 -37.72 15.29
C LEU A 488 -11.69 -36.86 15.19
N PHE A 489 -11.87 -36.19 14.04
CA PHE A 489 -13.06 -35.41 13.74
C PHE A 489 -13.58 -35.80 12.35
N TYR A 490 -14.88 -36.04 12.28
CA TYR A 490 -15.59 -36.34 11.04
C TYR A 490 -16.20 -35.08 10.43
N ARG A 491 -16.05 -34.90 9.13
CA ARG A 491 -16.58 -33.76 8.35
C ARG A 491 -18.00 -34.04 7.89
N PHE A 492 -18.93 -33.06 8.06
CA PHE A 492 -20.31 -33.18 7.57
C PHE A 492 -20.81 -31.83 7.02
N SER A 493 -21.81 -31.88 6.10
CA SER A 493 -22.38 -30.67 5.47
C SER A 493 -23.47 -30.07 6.35
N ARG A 494 -23.53 -28.72 6.44
CA ARG A 494 -24.57 -27.97 7.17
C ARG A 494 -25.98 -28.09 6.57
N SER A 495 -26.15 -28.64 5.37
CA SER A 495 -27.39 -28.60 4.61
C SER A 495 -28.34 -29.78 4.80
N SER A 496 -28.25 -30.60 5.88
CA SER A 496 -29.08 -31.82 6.01
C SER A 496 -29.73 -32.02 7.37
N ASP A 497 -30.37 -31.02 7.95
CA ASP A 497 -31.27 -31.22 9.10
C ASP A 497 -32.76 -31.33 8.71
N SER A 498 -33.10 -31.95 7.60
CA SER A 498 -34.50 -32.45 7.36
C SER A 498 -34.64 -33.38 6.15
N ILE A 499 -33.93 -34.50 6.08
CA ILE A 499 -34.41 -35.63 5.23
C ILE A 499 -33.85 -36.93 5.82
N SER A 500 -34.78 -37.86 6.10
CA SER A 500 -34.64 -39.22 6.63
C SER A 500 -33.54 -40.04 6.00
N GLN A 501 -32.87 -40.83 6.84
CA GLN A 501 -32.07 -41.98 6.46
C GLN A 501 -32.74 -42.82 5.35
N LYS A 502 -32.38 -42.62 4.09
CA LYS A 502 -32.36 -43.59 3.00
C LYS A 502 -31.62 -43.02 1.82
N ASP A 503 -30.69 -43.85 1.27
CA ASP A 503 -29.94 -43.70 0.05
C ASP A 503 -28.61 -42.88 0.13
N SER A 504 -27.60 -43.56 0.69
CA SER A 504 -26.19 -43.28 0.46
C SER A 504 -25.73 -43.83 -0.88
N LYS A 505 -25.96 -43.12 -1.97
CA LYS A 505 -25.16 -43.25 -3.19
C LYS A 505 -24.86 -41.86 -3.71
N LEU A 506 -23.65 -41.35 -3.33
CA LEU A 506 -23.06 -40.19 -4.00
C LEU A 506 -22.69 -40.58 -5.44
N PRO A 507 -22.88 -39.68 -6.42
CA PRO A 507 -22.41 -39.89 -7.76
C PRO A 507 -20.88 -40.02 -7.79
N PRO A 508 -20.29 -40.79 -8.72
CA PRO A 508 -18.86 -40.90 -8.86
C PRO A 508 -18.27 -39.51 -9.15
N ILE A 509 -17.34 -39.08 -8.32
CA ILE A 509 -16.59 -37.87 -8.54
C ILE A 509 -15.71 -38.09 -9.77
N GLU A 510 -16.04 -37.44 -10.89
CA GLU A 510 -15.13 -37.27 -12.01
C GLU A 510 -13.79 -36.73 -11.50
N GLN A 511 -12.67 -37.27 -11.97
CA GLN A 511 -11.34 -36.90 -11.59
C GLN A 511 -11.19 -35.39 -11.71
N PRO A 512 -10.84 -34.66 -10.64
CA PRO A 512 -10.55 -33.24 -10.77
C PRO A 512 -9.21 -33.13 -11.50
N GLU A 513 -9.25 -32.66 -12.75
CA GLU A 513 -8.11 -31.98 -13.33
C GLU A 513 -7.58 -30.97 -12.30
N LEU A 514 -6.25 -30.88 -12.17
CA LEU A 514 -5.52 -29.97 -11.28
C LEU A 514 -6.08 -28.55 -11.38
N ARG A 515 -7.15 -28.27 -10.67
CA ARG A 515 -7.49 -26.89 -10.33
C ARG A 515 -6.58 -26.50 -9.17
N SER A 516 -5.66 -25.58 -9.47
CA SER A 516 -4.91 -24.84 -8.47
C SER A 516 -5.81 -24.56 -7.26
N LEU A 517 -5.34 -24.91 -6.06
CA LEU A 517 -5.98 -24.61 -4.75
C LEU A 517 -6.18 -23.07 -4.61
N GLY A 518 -7.20 -22.56 -5.26
CA GLY A 518 -7.59 -21.14 -5.29
C GLY A 518 -8.92 -20.84 -4.58
N ASN A 519 -9.66 -21.84 -4.12
CA ASN A 519 -10.95 -21.62 -3.44
C ASN A 519 -10.90 -22.10 -1.99
N LYS A 520 -10.34 -21.23 -1.10
CA LYS A 520 -10.57 -21.34 0.35
C LYS A 520 -12.04 -21.18 0.74
N ASP A 521 -12.91 -20.80 -0.19
CA ASP A 521 -14.34 -20.52 0.06
C ASP A 521 -15.19 -21.78 0.30
N GLU A 522 -14.72 -22.97 -0.10
CA GLU A 522 -15.45 -24.21 0.13
C GLU A 522 -15.27 -24.81 1.53
N MET A 523 -14.23 -24.44 2.27
CA MET A 523 -14.00 -24.93 3.64
C MET A 523 -15.02 -24.38 4.66
N GLY A 524 -15.65 -23.25 4.39
CA GLY A 524 -16.64 -22.61 5.29
C GLY A 524 -18.02 -23.25 5.34
N SER A 525 -18.34 -24.22 4.47
CA SER A 525 -19.66 -24.84 4.37
C SER A 525 -19.79 -26.15 5.15
N TYR A 526 -18.75 -26.60 5.81
CA TYR A 526 -18.71 -27.87 6.52
C TYR A 526 -18.44 -27.69 8.00
N ASP A 527 -19.05 -28.56 8.81
CA ASP A 527 -18.77 -28.69 10.24
C ASP A 527 -18.02 -29.99 10.54
N TYR A 528 -17.36 -30.04 11.70
CA TYR A 528 -16.62 -31.20 12.16
C TYR A 528 -17.15 -31.63 13.52
N LYS A 529 -17.32 -32.95 13.73
CA LYS A 529 -17.73 -33.53 15.00
C LYS A 529 -16.68 -34.52 15.51
N PRO A 530 -16.39 -34.56 16.80
CA PRO A 530 -15.53 -35.60 17.39
C PRO A 530 -16.05 -37.00 17.03
N SER A 531 -15.12 -37.88 16.69
CA SER A 531 -15.42 -39.28 16.34
C SER A 531 -14.40 -40.22 16.99
N SER A 532 -14.81 -41.43 17.30
CA SER A 532 -13.88 -42.49 17.73
C SER A 532 -13.18 -43.19 16.56
N THR A 533 -13.80 -43.09 15.33
CA THR A 533 -13.25 -43.71 14.11
C THR A 533 -13.51 -42.88 12.88
N LEU A 534 -12.64 -43.03 11.88
CA LEU A 534 -12.85 -42.55 10.49
C LEU A 534 -12.68 -43.71 9.52
N LYS A 535 -13.62 -43.86 8.58
CA LYS A 535 -13.70 -45.00 7.65
C LYS A 535 -13.42 -44.55 6.22
N GLU A 536 -13.11 -45.53 5.36
CA GLU A 536 -12.90 -45.36 3.92
C GLU A 536 -13.96 -44.49 3.28
N GLY A 537 -13.52 -43.52 2.46
CA GLY A 537 -14.34 -42.52 1.80
C GLY A 537 -14.80 -41.35 2.69
N GLN A 538 -14.44 -41.33 3.98
CA GLN A 538 -14.78 -40.25 4.87
C GLN A 538 -13.66 -39.16 4.88
N SER A 539 -14.06 -37.90 4.81
CA SER A 539 -13.20 -36.75 5.07
C SER A 539 -13.26 -36.36 6.54
N GLY A 540 -12.13 -35.90 7.09
CA GLY A 540 -12.05 -35.53 8.49
C GLY A 540 -10.71 -34.92 8.89
N VAL A 541 -10.47 -34.87 10.20
CA VAL A 541 -9.24 -34.38 10.79
C VAL A 541 -8.65 -35.42 11.72
N ILE A 542 -7.35 -35.69 11.58
CA ILE A 542 -6.57 -36.54 12.49
C ILE A 542 -5.61 -35.67 13.27
N VAL A 543 -5.57 -35.85 14.57
CA VAL A 543 -4.62 -35.19 15.49
C VAL A 543 -3.67 -36.24 16.04
N LEU A 544 -2.36 -35.94 16.00
CA LEU A 544 -1.31 -36.80 16.48
C LEU A 544 -0.62 -36.19 17.72
N ASN A 545 -0.07 -37.05 18.58
CA ASN A 545 0.76 -36.60 19.71
C ASN A 545 2.11 -36.02 19.23
N LYS A 546 2.62 -36.50 18.09
CA LYS A 546 3.83 -36.02 17.43
C LYS A 546 3.69 -36.18 15.91
N THR A 547 4.30 -35.27 15.14
CA THR A 547 4.15 -35.25 13.67
C THR A 547 5.35 -34.61 12.98
N PRO A 548 5.72 -35.06 11.75
CA PRO A 548 6.67 -34.36 10.89
C PRO A 548 5.99 -33.30 10.01
N PHE A 549 4.65 -33.18 10.00
CA PHE A 549 3.90 -32.25 9.15
C PHE A 549 3.98 -30.82 9.70
N TYR A 550 4.49 -29.89 8.89
CA TYR A 550 4.53 -28.47 9.22
C TYR A 550 3.13 -27.87 9.03
N PRO A 551 2.56 -27.25 10.06
CA PRO A 551 1.29 -26.55 9.93
C PRO A 551 1.47 -25.20 9.26
N GLU A 552 0.45 -24.72 8.53
CA GLU A 552 0.47 -23.38 7.93
C GLU A 552 0.84 -22.31 8.98
N GLY A 553 1.88 -21.55 8.71
CA GLY A 553 2.36 -20.52 9.63
C GLY A 553 3.56 -19.75 9.06
N GLY A 554 3.77 -18.51 9.52
CA GLY A 554 4.88 -17.67 9.07
C GLY A 554 4.92 -17.43 7.55
N GLY A 555 3.76 -17.46 6.87
CA GLY A 555 3.64 -17.35 5.42
C GLY A 555 3.87 -18.64 4.63
N GLN A 556 4.37 -19.72 5.26
CA GLN A 556 4.53 -21.03 4.62
C GLN A 556 3.21 -21.81 4.71
N VAL A 557 2.75 -22.36 3.58
CA VAL A 557 1.57 -23.24 3.52
C VAL A 557 1.81 -24.56 4.24
N GLY A 558 0.76 -25.18 4.75
CA GLY A 558 0.81 -26.47 5.45
C GLY A 558 1.30 -27.62 4.54
N ASP A 559 1.90 -28.64 5.14
CA ASP A 559 2.34 -29.81 4.41
C ASP A 559 1.19 -30.74 4.00
N THR A 560 1.43 -31.50 2.96
CA THR A 560 0.59 -32.61 2.48
C THR A 560 1.36 -33.93 2.55
N GLY A 561 0.63 -35.06 2.48
CA GLY A 561 1.24 -36.39 2.52
C GLY A 561 0.27 -37.49 2.92
N PHE A 562 0.75 -38.46 3.65
CA PHE A 562 -0.04 -39.62 4.02
C PHE A 562 0.16 -40.02 5.49
N LEU A 563 -0.92 -40.48 6.11
CA LEU A 563 -0.86 -41.20 7.39
C LEU A 563 -1.18 -42.66 7.09
N ARG A 564 -0.27 -43.57 7.44
CA ARG A 564 -0.35 -45.01 7.09
C ARG A 564 -0.33 -45.90 8.30
N GLN A 565 -1.19 -46.91 8.28
CA GLN A 565 -1.17 -48.01 9.25
C GLN A 565 -1.48 -49.33 8.53
N GLY A 566 -0.44 -50.06 8.16
CA GLY A 566 -0.58 -51.26 7.35
C GLY A 566 -1.27 -50.97 6.01
N LYS A 567 -2.52 -51.47 5.83
CA LYS A 567 -3.31 -51.20 4.60
C LYS A 567 -4.16 -49.93 4.73
N ASN A 568 -4.28 -49.34 5.90
CA ASN A 568 -5.09 -48.16 6.11
C ASN A 568 -4.30 -46.94 5.63
N VAL A 569 -4.90 -46.07 4.81
CA VAL A 569 -4.26 -44.89 4.23
C VAL A 569 -5.20 -43.69 4.38
N PHE A 570 -4.71 -42.65 5.06
CA PHE A 570 -5.33 -41.35 5.11
C PHE A 570 -4.45 -40.36 4.34
N LYS A 571 -5.03 -39.67 3.37
CA LYS A 571 -4.35 -38.63 2.57
C LYS A 571 -4.52 -37.27 3.26
N VAL A 572 -3.40 -36.68 3.68
CA VAL A 572 -3.39 -35.33 4.23
C VAL A 572 -3.36 -34.33 3.09
N LEU A 573 -4.39 -33.47 3.04
CA LEU A 573 -4.57 -32.43 2.02
C LEU A 573 -4.12 -31.05 2.51
N ASP A 574 -4.16 -30.81 3.84
CA ASP A 574 -3.72 -29.57 4.47
C ASP A 574 -3.37 -29.84 5.94
N THR A 575 -2.46 -29.02 6.49
CA THR A 575 -2.03 -29.08 7.88
C THR A 575 -2.12 -27.70 8.51
N GLN A 576 -2.90 -27.57 9.58
CA GLN A 576 -3.17 -26.32 10.29
C GLN A 576 -2.79 -26.42 11.76
N LYS A 577 -2.62 -25.28 12.44
CA LYS A 577 -2.37 -25.22 13.88
C LYS A 577 -3.50 -24.50 14.60
N GLU A 578 -3.99 -25.14 15.66
CA GLU A 578 -4.91 -24.53 16.63
C GLU A 578 -4.29 -24.62 18.02
N ASN A 579 -3.96 -23.48 18.63
CA ASN A 579 -3.18 -23.40 19.87
C ASN A 579 -1.85 -24.17 19.74
N ASP A 580 -1.62 -25.20 20.59
CA ASP A 580 -0.42 -26.06 20.55
C ASP A 580 -0.65 -27.42 19.87
N VAL A 581 -1.76 -27.55 19.12
CA VAL A 581 -2.15 -28.80 18.46
C VAL A 581 -2.06 -28.66 16.95
N ILE A 582 -1.54 -29.70 16.27
CA ILE A 582 -1.43 -29.75 14.81
C ILE A 582 -2.55 -30.64 14.25
N LEU A 583 -3.33 -30.08 13.32
CA LEU A 583 -4.52 -30.68 12.73
C LEU A 583 -4.20 -31.13 11.30
N HIS A 584 -4.36 -32.43 11.00
CA HIS A 584 -4.17 -32.98 9.66
C HIS A 584 -5.53 -33.16 8.99
N PHE A 585 -5.85 -32.27 8.03
CA PHE A 585 -7.10 -32.31 7.26
C PHE A 585 -6.95 -33.23 6.05
N GLY A 586 -7.92 -34.11 5.82
CA GLY A 586 -7.81 -35.02 4.67
C GLY A 586 -8.95 -35.99 4.56
N GLU A 587 -8.69 -37.12 3.88
CA GLU A 587 -9.67 -38.17 3.57
C GLU A 587 -9.06 -39.58 3.73
N VAL A 588 -9.87 -40.52 4.17
CA VAL A 588 -9.50 -41.95 4.27
C VAL A 588 -9.62 -42.56 2.90
N LEU A 589 -8.50 -42.92 2.28
CA LEU A 589 -8.45 -43.61 0.96
C LEU A 589 -8.74 -45.10 1.08
N SER A 590 -8.33 -45.73 2.19
CA SER A 590 -8.59 -47.15 2.45
C SER A 590 -8.57 -47.44 3.94
N GLY A 591 -9.43 -48.33 4.37
CA GLY A 591 -9.47 -48.88 5.74
C GLY A 591 -10.16 -48.00 6.77
N GLU A 592 -9.73 -48.10 8.05
CA GLU A 592 -10.35 -47.41 9.17
C GLU A 592 -9.25 -46.95 10.16
N PHE A 593 -9.40 -45.74 10.70
CA PHE A 593 -8.54 -45.16 11.73
C PHE A 593 -9.32 -44.99 13.04
N SER A 594 -8.70 -45.30 14.17
CA SER A 594 -9.28 -45.18 15.52
C SER A 594 -8.34 -44.44 16.47
N VAL A 595 -8.90 -43.78 17.48
CA VAL A 595 -8.11 -43.12 18.54
C VAL A 595 -7.17 -44.12 19.23
N ALA A 596 -6.00 -43.65 19.68
CA ALA A 596 -4.91 -44.38 20.32
C ALA A 596 -4.12 -45.37 19.43
N GLN A 597 -4.42 -45.44 18.12
CA GLN A 597 -3.62 -46.21 17.16
C GLN A 597 -2.30 -45.49 16.82
N GLU A 598 -1.22 -46.28 16.71
CA GLU A 598 0.07 -45.85 16.17
C GLU A 598 0.00 -45.92 14.62
N LEU A 599 0.49 -44.88 13.95
CA LEU A 599 0.61 -44.80 12.51
C LEU A 599 1.94 -44.18 12.10
N GLU A 600 2.28 -44.34 10.83
CA GLU A 600 3.39 -43.65 10.18
C GLU A 600 2.86 -42.39 9.46
N ALA A 601 3.43 -41.25 9.79
CA ALA A 601 3.15 -39.96 9.22
C ALA A 601 4.24 -39.60 8.21
N GLU A 602 3.91 -39.61 6.92
CA GLU A 602 4.82 -39.42 5.77
C GLU A 602 4.48 -38.13 5.04
N VAL A 603 5.36 -37.13 5.13
CA VAL A 603 5.24 -35.87 4.38
C VAL A 603 5.65 -36.08 2.92
N GLU A 604 4.99 -35.44 2.00
CA GLU A 604 5.37 -35.41 0.59
C GLU A 604 6.72 -34.73 0.40
N ALA A 605 7.78 -35.52 0.28
CA ALA A 605 9.17 -35.03 0.33
C ALA A 605 9.48 -33.97 -0.75
N THR A 606 9.06 -34.24 -2.02
CA THR A 606 9.32 -33.30 -3.13
C THR A 606 8.63 -31.95 -2.90
N ARG A 607 7.41 -31.95 -2.38
CA ARG A 607 6.70 -30.72 -2.06
C ARG A 607 7.37 -29.94 -0.91
N ARG A 608 7.78 -30.64 0.16
CA ARG A 608 8.50 -30.06 1.30
C ARG A 608 9.85 -29.47 0.86
N GLU A 609 10.56 -30.12 -0.05
CA GLU A 609 11.83 -29.62 -0.58
C GLU A 609 11.64 -28.30 -1.33
N ARG A 610 10.63 -28.20 -2.21
CA ARG A 610 10.27 -26.95 -2.89
C ARG A 610 9.90 -25.84 -1.91
N LEU A 611 9.17 -26.16 -0.83
CA LEU A 611 8.86 -25.20 0.24
C LEU A 611 10.14 -24.70 0.94
N ARG A 612 11.10 -25.58 1.23
CA ARG A 612 12.40 -25.21 1.81
C ARG A 612 13.19 -24.27 0.90
N PHE A 613 13.21 -24.54 -0.41
CA PHE A 613 13.86 -23.64 -1.39
C PHE A 613 13.23 -22.26 -1.39
N HIS A 614 11.91 -22.19 -1.51
CA HIS A 614 11.20 -20.91 -1.55
C HIS A 614 11.28 -20.15 -0.22
N HIS A 615 11.23 -20.84 0.93
CA HIS A 615 11.33 -20.18 2.22
C HIS A 615 12.73 -19.62 2.47
N SER A 616 13.76 -20.40 2.19
CA SER A 616 15.14 -19.93 2.31
C SER A 616 15.46 -18.82 1.29
N GLY A 617 14.92 -18.95 0.05
CA GLY A 617 14.98 -17.89 -0.96
C GLY A 617 14.29 -16.59 -0.53
N THR A 618 13.22 -16.67 0.28
CA THR A 618 12.55 -15.49 0.85
C THR A 618 13.47 -14.72 1.80
N HIS A 619 14.21 -15.40 2.66
CA HIS A 619 15.19 -14.78 3.56
C HIS A 619 16.34 -14.12 2.79
N LEU A 620 16.89 -14.81 1.78
CA LEU A 620 17.92 -14.21 0.92
C LEU A 620 17.39 -12.99 0.16
N LEU A 621 16.14 -13.04 -0.33
CA LEU A 621 15.49 -11.90 -0.97
C LEU A 621 15.34 -10.71 -0.02
N ASN A 622 14.90 -10.95 1.23
CA ASN A 622 14.81 -9.88 2.25
C ASN A 622 16.18 -9.27 2.53
N GLY A 623 17.22 -10.09 2.69
CA GLY A 623 18.60 -9.64 2.85
C GLY A 623 19.09 -8.78 1.67
N ALA A 624 18.85 -9.22 0.42
CA ALA A 624 19.18 -8.49 -0.79
C ALA A 624 18.48 -7.12 -0.85
N LEU A 625 17.16 -7.09 -0.59
CA LEU A 625 16.36 -5.86 -0.62
C LEU A 625 16.86 -4.84 0.40
N ARG A 626 17.15 -5.27 1.63
CA ARG A 626 17.70 -4.39 2.68
C ARG A 626 19.10 -3.90 2.36
N THR A 627 19.95 -4.77 1.85
CA THR A 627 21.34 -4.40 1.49
C THR A 627 21.38 -3.40 0.33
N LEU A 628 20.55 -3.58 -0.69
CA LEU A 628 20.62 -2.81 -1.93
C LEU A 628 19.72 -1.56 -1.91
N LEU A 629 18.56 -1.63 -1.25
CA LEU A 629 17.60 -0.53 -1.21
C LEU A 629 17.65 0.25 0.12
N GLY A 630 18.06 -0.39 1.21
CA GLY A 630 18.23 0.23 2.52
C GLY A 630 17.30 -0.31 3.62
N ASP A 631 17.56 0.13 4.85
CA ASP A 631 16.87 -0.34 6.07
C ASP A 631 15.38 -0.01 6.15
N HIS A 632 14.87 0.84 5.26
CA HIS A 632 13.42 1.12 5.16
C HIS A 632 12.62 -0.06 4.62
N VAL A 633 13.28 -1.06 4.06
CA VAL A 633 12.62 -2.29 3.60
C VAL A 633 12.20 -3.10 4.82
N LEU A 634 10.89 -3.17 5.04
CA LEU A 634 10.24 -3.96 6.09
C LEU A 634 9.26 -4.92 5.46
N GLN A 635 9.28 -6.18 5.89
CA GLN A 635 8.31 -7.16 5.45
C GLN A 635 6.88 -6.74 5.87
N LYS A 636 5.96 -6.75 4.91
CA LYS A 636 4.52 -6.47 5.11
C LYS A 636 3.65 -7.72 4.96
N GLY A 637 4.18 -8.75 4.35
CA GLY A 637 3.56 -10.06 4.19
C GLY A 637 4.43 -10.98 3.37
N SER A 638 4.21 -12.29 3.51
CA SER A 638 4.87 -13.31 2.71
C SER A 638 3.93 -14.48 2.42
N VAL A 639 4.15 -15.16 1.32
CA VAL A 639 3.57 -16.46 1.01
C VAL A 639 4.68 -17.34 0.47
N VAL A 640 4.78 -18.54 1.01
CA VAL A 640 5.73 -19.57 0.56
C VAL A 640 4.92 -20.79 0.18
N SER A 641 4.84 -21.08 -1.13
CA SER A 641 4.17 -22.23 -1.72
C SER A 641 5.17 -23.11 -2.48
N PRO A 642 4.81 -24.32 -2.89
CA PRO A 642 5.69 -25.16 -3.73
C PRO A 642 5.96 -24.60 -5.13
N GLU A 643 5.07 -23.72 -5.61
CA GLU A 643 5.10 -23.16 -6.95
C GLU A 643 5.82 -21.82 -7.03
N TYR A 644 5.78 -21.01 -5.96
CA TYR A 644 6.39 -19.68 -5.90
C TYR A 644 6.52 -19.16 -4.47
N LEU A 645 7.34 -18.16 -4.31
CA LEU A 645 7.34 -17.29 -3.13
C LEU A 645 6.78 -15.92 -3.51
N ARG A 646 6.10 -15.28 -2.56
CA ARG A 646 5.63 -13.90 -2.64
C ARG A 646 6.13 -13.12 -1.43
N PHE A 647 6.72 -11.96 -1.68
CA PHE A 647 7.24 -11.09 -0.63
C PHE A 647 6.72 -9.68 -0.81
N ASP A 648 5.95 -9.21 0.17
CA ASP A 648 5.41 -7.85 0.23
C ASP A 648 6.26 -7.02 1.19
N PHE A 649 6.73 -5.87 0.75
CA PHE A 649 7.65 -5.02 1.52
C PHE A 649 7.38 -3.54 1.32
N SER A 650 7.81 -2.72 2.31
CA SER A 650 7.73 -1.26 2.23
C SER A 650 8.77 -0.71 1.27
N HIS A 651 8.31 -0.03 0.21
CA HIS A 651 9.17 0.75 -0.69
C HIS A 651 8.33 1.79 -1.45
N PRO A 652 8.81 3.03 -1.60
CA PRO A 652 7.99 4.13 -2.08
C PRO A 652 7.71 4.10 -3.58
N SER A 653 8.61 3.51 -4.39
CA SER A 653 8.54 3.50 -5.87
C SER A 653 8.63 2.09 -6.44
N SER A 654 8.26 1.93 -7.71
CA SER A 654 8.53 0.69 -8.45
C SER A 654 10.02 0.47 -8.58
N LEU A 655 10.43 -0.80 -8.51
CA LEU A 655 11.81 -1.17 -8.78
C LEU A 655 12.12 -1.01 -10.26
N THR A 656 13.27 -0.45 -10.57
CA THR A 656 13.79 -0.42 -11.94
C THR A 656 14.26 -1.80 -12.37
N SER A 657 14.31 -2.05 -13.69
CA SER A 657 14.87 -3.30 -14.23
C SER A 657 16.30 -3.54 -13.75
N GLU A 658 17.09 -2.49 -13.55
CA GLU A 658 18.47 -2.59 -13.05
C GLU A 658 18.49 -3.04 -11.58
N GLU A 659 17.62 -2.47 -10.74
CA GLU A 659 17.50 -2.88 -9.33
C GLU A 659 17.02 -4.33 -9.21
N ILE A 660 16.06 -4.77 -10.02
CA ILE A 660 15.59 -6.15 -10.06
C ILE A 660 16.74 -7.10 -10.43
N ARG A 661 17.55 -6.77 -11.45
CA ARG A 661 18.72 -7.57 -11.83
C ARG A 661 19.79 -7.62 -10.74
N LYS A 662 20.06 -6.51 -10.05
CA LYS A 662 21.01 -6.47 -8.92
C LYS A 662 20.54 -7.34 -7.76
N ILE A 663 19.25 -7.28 -7.41
CA ILE A 663 18.64 -8.10 -6.35
C ILE A 663 18.75 -9.57 -6.71
N GLU A 664 18.36 -9.95 -7.92
CA GLU A 664 18.42 -11.33 -8.40
C GLU A 664 19.86 -11.86 -8.43
N SER A 665 20.80 -11.05 -8.92
CA SER A 665 22.22 -11.40 -8.93
C SER A 665 22.77 -11.59 -7.52
N TRP A 666 22.43 -10.71 -6.58
CA TRP A 666 22.85 -10.80 -5.18
C TRP A 666 22.35 -12.07 -4.51
N VAL A 667 21.05 -12.43 -4.72
CA VAL A 667 20.48 -13.68 -4.18
C VAL A 667 21.18 -14.91 -4.77
N ASN A 668 21.34 -14.97 -6.11
CA ASN A 668 22.00 -16.08 -6.76
C ASN A 668 23.48 -16.21 -6.37
N GLU A 669 24.17 -15.09 -6.10
CA GLU A 669 25.52 -15.11 -5.58
C GLU A 669 25.58 -15.67 -4.14
N SER A 670 24.61 -15.31 -3.29
CA SER A 670 24.48 -15.86 -1.93
C SER A 670 24.16 -17.35 -1.94
N ILE A 671 23.36 -17.82 -2.91
CA ILE A 671 23.15 -19.25 -3.15
C ILE A 671 24.47 -19.93 -3.51
N ARG A 672 25.24 -19.36 -4.44
CA ARG A 672 26.52 -19.90 -4.89
C ARG A 672 27.61 -19.96 -3.79
N LYS A 673 27.56 -19.02 -2.81
CA LYS A 673 28.48 -19.02 -1.66
C LYS A 673 28.22 -20.17 -0.69
N ASP A 674 27.12 -20.85 -0.82
CA ASP A 674 26.75 -22.07 -0.09
C ASP A 674 26.86 -21.91 1.43
N PHE A 675 26.24 -20.87 1.98
CA PHE A 675 26.24 -20.63 3.41
C PHE A 675 25.50 -21.73 4.16
N GLN A 676 26.06 -22.18 5.29
CA GLN A 676 25.36 -23.04 6.23
C GLN A 676 24.16 -22.29 6.85
N VAL A 677 23.01 -22.95 6.94
CA VAL A 677 21.81 -22.42 7.58
C VAL A 677 21.76 -22.87 9.04
N GLU A 678 22.10 -21.95 9.94
CA GLU A 678 22.09 -22.22 11.37
C GLU A 678 20.75 -21.84 11.98
N THR A 679 20.26 -22.66 12.89
CA THR A 679 19.04 -22.40 13.66
C THR A 679 19.31 -22.49 15.15
N LYS A 680 18.86 -21.47 15.93
CA LYS A 680 19.05 -21.40 17.37
C LYS A 680 17.74 -21.01 18.04
N GLU A 681 17.37 -21.68 19.13
CA GLU A 681 16.27 -21.25 20.00
C GLU A 681 16.81 -20.41 21.14
N LEU A 682 16.45 -19.14 21.17
CA LEU A 682 16.95 -18.15 22.13
C LEU A 682 15.78 -17.53 22.91
N GLY A 683 16.07 -17.00 24.09
CA GLY A 683 15.17 -16.06 24.74
C GLY A 683 15.02 -14.80 23.87
N ILE A 684 13.84 -14.18 23.86
CA ILE A 684 13.54 -13.05 22.97
C ILE A 684 14.54 -11.88 23.09
N ASP A 685 15.03 -11.60 24.28
CA ASP A 685 15.98 -10.50 24.51
C ASP A 685 17.39 -10.85 24.01
N ASP A 686 17.81 -12.10 24.14
CA ASP A 686 19.09 -12.56 23.58
C ASP A 686 19.04 -12.64 22.06
N ALA A 687 17.90 -13.07 21.51
CA ALA A 687 17.68 -13.07 20.06
C ALA A 687 17.76 -11.66 19.47
N LYS A 688 17.22 -10.65 20.13
CA LYS A 688 17.36 -9.24 19.70
C LYS A 688 18.82 -8.73 19.70
N LYS A 689 19.64 -9.20 20.67
CA LYS A 689 21.07 -8.83 20.74
C LYS A 689 21.89 -9.38 19.57
N THR A 690 21.43 -10.44 18.89
CA THR A 690 22.09 -10.97 17.68
C THR A 690 21.89 -10.10 16.44
N GLY A 691 21.07 -9.05 16.52
CA GLY A 691 20.66 -8.25 15.37
C GLY A 691 19.59 -8.90 14.50
N ALA A 692 18.98 -10.00 14.97
CA ALA A 692 17.95 -10.72 14.23
C ALA A 692 16.70 -9.86 14.00
N ILE A 693 16.20 -9.88 12.77
CA ILE A 693 15.03 -9.12 12.33
C ILE A 693 13.78 -9.89 12.75
N ALA A 694 12.89 -9.20 13.49
CA ALA A 694 11.57 -9.71 13.84
C ALA A 694 10.52 -9.22 12.83
N THR A 695 9.61 -10.07 12.40
CA THR A 695 8.49 -9.67 11.55
C THR A 695 7.54 -8.76 12.32
N PHE A 696 7.19 -7.62 11.73
CA PHE A 696 6.37 -6.61 12.39
C PHE A 696 4.92 -7.11 12.59
N GLY A 697 4.42 -7.05 13.84
CA GLY A 697 3.04 -7.39 14.18
C GLY A 697 2.80 -8.83 14.66
N GLU A 698 3.80 -9.71 14.64
CA GLU A 698 3.68 -11.04 15.24
C GLU A 698 3.91 -10.99 16.77
N LYS A 699 3.09 -11.75 17.50
CA LYS A 699 3.27 -11.95 18.93
C LYS A 699 4.19 -13.15 19.13
N TYR A 700 5.39 -12.88 19.59
CA TYR A 700 6.37 -13.93 19.91
C TYR A 700 6.23 -14.34 21.37
N GLY A 701 6.43 -15.64 21.66
CA GLY A 701 6.56 -16.14 23.04
C GLY A 701 7.91 -15.75 23.66
N ASP A 702 8.15 -16.23 24.89
CA ASP A 702 9.40 -15.97 25.63
C ASP A 702 10.65 -16.53 24.93
N ARG A 703 10.48 -17.57 24.12
CA ARG A 703 11.54 -18.19 23.30
C ARG A 703 11.17 -18.09 21.83
N VAL A 704 12.18 -17.77 21.00
CA VAL A 704 12.05 -17.60 19.54
C VAL A 704 13.12 -18.39 18.81
N ARG A 705 12.76 -18.90 17.63
CA ARG A 705 13.69 -19.59 16.73
C ARG A 705 14.31 -18.53 15.81
N VAL A 706 15.65 -18.41 15.84
CA VAL A 706 16.45 -17.56 14.98
C VAL A 706 17.06 -18.41 13.89
N VAL A 707 16.88 -18.01 12.64
CA VAL A 707 17.48 -18.62 11.45
C VAL A 707 18.54 -17.66 10.91
N GLN A 708 19.75 -18.16 10.75
CA GLN A 708 20.90 -17.41 10.24
C GLN A 708 21.48 -18.08 8.99
N MET A 709 21.71 -17.31 7.95
CA MET A 709 22.35 -17.70 6.68
C MET A 709 23.61 -16.86 6.48
N GLY A 710 24.75 -17.34 6.95
CA GLY A 710 26.00 -16.56 6.96
C GLY A 710 25.84 -15.21 7.64
N ASP A 711 26.37 -14.17 6.99
CA ASP A 711 26.23 -12.77 7.38
C ASP A 711 25.13 -12.02 6.58
N VAL A 712 24.42 -12.74 5.70
CA VAL A 712 23.48 -12.13 4.73
C VAL A 712 22.04 -12.08 5.21
N SER A 713 21.63 -12.94 6.15
CA SER A 713 20.30 -12.91 6.76
C SER A 713 20.33 -13.50 8.17
N VAL A 714 19.72 -12.79 9.14
CA VAL A 714 19.47 -13.26 10.51
C VAL A 714 18.06 -12.84 10.90
N GLU A 715 17.13 -13.80 11.03
CA GLU A 715 15.70 -13.49 11.17
C GLU A 715 14.99 -14.43 12.14
N PHE A 716 13.91 -13.96 12.78
CA PHE A 716 13.00 -14.81 13.55
C PHE A 716 12.12 -15.58 12.58
N CYS A 717 12.26 -16.91 12.57
CA CYS A 717 11.50 -17.76 11.66
C CYS A 717 11.22 -19.16 12.20
N GLY A 718 9.95 -19.57 12.19
CA GLY A 718 9.48 -20.91 12.54
C GLY A 718 9.38 -21.88 11.37
N GLY A 719 9.68 -21.47 10.14
CA GLY A 719 9.51 -22.29 8.94
C GLY A 719 10.55 -23.36 8.69
N THR A 720 10.39 -24.11 7.62
CA THR A 720 11.34 -25.16 7.19
C THR A 720 12.32 -24.61 6.18
N HIS A 721 13.62 -24.90 6.34
CA HIS A 721 14.71 -24.37 5.53
C HIS A 721 15.60 -25.48 5.00
N VAL A 722 16.40 -25.11 3.98
CA VAL A 722 17.54 -25.92 3.52
C VAL A 722 18.65 -25.98 4.57
N SER A 723 19.56 -26.93 4.48
CA SER A 723 20.73 -27.00 5.35
C SER A 723 21.85 -26.06 4.93
N HIS A 724 21.95 -25.83 3.60
CA HIS A 724 22.90 -24.94 2.95
C HIS A 724 22.21 -24.14 1.87
N THR A 725 22.60 -22.89 1.66
CA THR A 725 21.96 -22.04 0.64
C THR A 725 22.17 -22.56 -0.79
N GLY A 726 23.22 -23.31 -1.04
CA GLY A 726 23.50 -23.95 -2.34
C GLY A 726 22.45 -24.95 -2.79
N GLU A 727 21.74 -25.60 -1.85
CA GLU A 727 20.63 -26.52 -2.16
C GLU A 727 19.49 -25.85 -2.92
N ILE A 728 19.33 -24.52 -2.80
CA ILE A 728 18.30 -23.76 -3.49
C ILE A 728 18.50 -23.81 -5.01
N GLY A 729 19.76 -23.91 -5.48
CA GLY A 729 20.14 -23.97 -6.87
C GLY A 729 20.01 -22.65 -7.61
N TYR A 730 18.78 -22.22 -7.92
CA TYR A 730 18.48 -21.02 -8.70
C TYR A 730 17.43 -20.15 -8.04
N PHE A 731 17.49 -18.83 -8.34
CA PHE A 731 16.47 -17.87 -7.94
C PHE A 731 16.12 -16.96 -9.13
N PHE A 732 14.84 -16.75 -9.37
CA PHE A 732 14.35 -15.91 -10.46
C PHE A 732 13.15 -15.08 -10.01
N ILE A 733 13.18 -13.76 -10.24
CA ILE A 733 12.06 -12.84 -9.99
C ILE A 733 11.12 -12.85 -11.19
N LYS A 734 9.91 -13.41 -11.03
CA LYS A 734 8.89 -13.46 -12.08
C LYS A 734 8.25 -12.11 -12.34
N LYS A 735 7.92 -11.40 -11.25
CA LYS A 735 7.12 -10.18 -11.33
C LYS A 735 7.37 -9.28 -10.13
N GLU A 736 7.37 -7.98 -10.39
CA GLU A 736 7.30 -6.92 -9.39
C GLU A 736 6.01 -6.13 -9.61
N SER A 737 5.28 -5.78 -8.55
CA SER A 737 3.99 -5.08 -8.60
C SER A 737 3.74 -4.28 -7.32
N SER A 738 2.64 -3.51 -7.27
CA SER A 738 2.20 -2.80 -6.07
C SER A 738 0.89 -3.37 -5.54
N PRO A 739 0.86 -3.96 -4.34
CA PRO A 739 -0.38 -4.34 -3.67
C PRO A 739 -1.12 -3.12 -3.08
N GLY A 740 -0.45 -1.97 -3.02
CA GLY A 740 -0.98 -0.70 -2.52
C GLY A 740 0.10 0.34 -2.32
N ALA A 741 -0.30 1.59 -2.11
CA ALA A 741 0.62 2.72 -1.98
C ALA A 741 1.66 2.48 -0.87
N GLY A 742 2.94 2.74 -1.19
CA GLY A 742 4.06 2.57 -0.26
C GLY A 742 4.50 1.12 -0.04
N ASN A 743 3.85 0.14 -0.71
CA ASN A 743 4.21 -1.26 -0.62
C ASN A 743 4.49 -1.85 -2.02
N ARG A 744 5.52 -2.66 -2.10
CA ARG A 744 5.89 -3.41 -3.31
C ARG A 744 5.77 -4.89 -3.05
N ARG A 745 5.52 -5.64 -4.10
CA ARG A 745 5.37 -7.09 -4.11
C ARG A 745 6.31 -7.71 -5.11
N ILE A 746 7.11 -8.65 -4.67
CA ILE A 746 7.90 -9.52 -5.55
C ILE A 746 7.30 -10.91 -5.51
N GLU A 747 7.09 -11.49 -6.70
CA GLU A 747 6.82 -12.91 -6.89
C GLU A 747 8.07 -13.53 -7.54
N ALA A 748 8.60 -14.58 -6.92
CA ALA A 748 9.82 -15.24 -7.37
C ALA A 748 9.71 -16.76 -7.24
N VAL A 749 10.64 -17.46 -7.88
CA VAL A 749 10.74 -18.93 -7.87
C VAL A 749 12.15 -19.37 -7.57
N CYS A 750 12.28 -20.55 -6.95
CA CYS A 750 13.55 -21.17 -6.59
C CYS A 750 13.66 -22.61 -7.11
N GLY A 751 14.89 -23.08 -7.32
CA GLY A 751 15.18 -24.46 -7.68
C GLY A 751 14.52 -24.91 -8.99
N PRO A 752 13.94 -26.12 -9.05
CA PRO A 752 13.30 -26.66 -10.27
C PRO A 752 12.19 -25.78 -10.84
N ALA A 753 11.51 -24.99 -9.99
CA ALA A 753 10.47 -24.07 -10.43
C ALA A 753 10.99 -22.94 -11.35
N VAL A 754 12.30 -22.63 -11.31
CA VAL A 754 12.94 -21.69 -12.25
C VAL A 754 12.98 -22.30 -13.65
N ILE A 755 13.36 -23.59 -13.75
CA ILE A 755 13.39 -24.32 -15.03
C ILE A 755 12.00 -24.35 -15.63
N GLU A 756 10.99 -24.78 -14.86
CA GLU A 756 9.58 -24.84 -15.26
C GLU A 756 9.07 -23.45 -15.72
N THR A 757 9.44 -22.40 -15.01
CA THR A 757 9.03 -21.03 -15.36
C THR A 757 9.60 -20.60 -16.71
N PHE A 758 10.87 -20.85 -16.99
CA PHE A 758 11.46 -20.52 -18.30
C PHE A 758 10.90 -21.39 -19.42
N GLN A 759 10.71 -22.69 -19.19
CA GLN A 759 10.09 -23.58 -20.16
C GLN A 759 8.69 -23.08 -20.57
N ASN A 760 7.82 -22.75 -19.62
CA ASN A 760 6.50 -22.23 -19.88
C ASN A 760 6.57 -20.87 -20.60
N ARG A 761 7.42 -19.94 -20.12
CA ARG A 761 7.60 -18.62 -20.74
C ARG A 761 8.07 -18.70 -22.19
N PHE A 762 9.02 -19.56 -22.50
CA PHE A 762 9.51 -19.72 -23.87
C PHE A 762 8.52 -20.48 -24.76
N ALA A 763 7.70 -21.39 -24.22
CA ALA A 763 6.60 -22.00 -24.95
C ALA A 763 5.56 -20.94 -25.38
N GLU A 764 5.13 -20.07 -24.47
CA GLU A 764 4.22 -18.95 -24.77
C GLU A 764 4.81 -17.98 -25.80
N LEU A 765 6.11 -17.67 -25.68
CA LEU A 765 6.82 -16.82 -26.65
C LEU A 765 6.91 -17.46 -28.03
N THR A 766 7.14 -18.78 -28.08
CA THR A 766 7.15 -19.54 -29.35
C THR A 766 5.81 -19.43 -30.07
N GLU A 767 4.72 -19.66 -29.34
CA GLU A 767 3.36 -19.53 -29.87
C GLU A 767 3.07 -18.10 -30.36
N SER A 768 3.46 -17.10 -29.56
CA SER A 768 3.28 -15.68 -29.90
C SER A 768 4.03 -15.29 -31.16
N VAL A 769 5.28 -15.73 -31.31
CA VAL A 769 6.11 -15.51 -32.49
C VAL A 769 5.50 -16.20 -33.73
N GLN A 770 5.06 -17.46 -33.58
CA GLN A 770 4.43 -18.19 -34.67
C GLN A 770 3.15 -17.50 -35.14
N ASN A 771 2.28 -17.10 -34.22
CA ASN A 771 1.03 -16.42 -34.53
C ASN A 771 1.26 -15.09 -35.22
N LEU A 772 2.22 -14.28 -34.77
CA LEU A 772 2.57 -13.02 -35.42
C LEU A 772 3.14 -13.27 -36.83
N ASN A 773 4.07 -14.18 -36.97
CA ASN A 773 4.67 -14.53 -38.27
C ASN A 773 3.61 -15.04 -39.28
N LEU A 774 2.62 -15.84 -38.82
CA LEU A 774 1.51 -16.27 -39.65
C LEU A 774 0.64 -15.10 -40.13
N LYS A 775 0.29 -14.17 -39.25
CA LYS A 775 -0.46 -12.97 -39.60
C LYS A 775 0.29 -12.09 -40.61
N ILE A 776 1.58 -11.87 -40.39
CA ILE A 776 2.43 -11.10 -41.33
C ILE A 776 2.41 -11.75 -42.73
N LYS A 777 2.59 -13.08 -42.81
CA LYS A 777 2.58 -13.80 -44.06
C LYS A 777 1.22 -13.77 -44.77
N SER A 778 0.13 -13.92 -44.02
CA SER A 778 -1.21 -14.00 -44.59
C SER A 778 -1.76 -12.63 -45.04
N GLU A 779 -1.44 -11.55 -44.31
CA GLU A 779 -2.06 -10.25 -44.54
C GLU A 779 -1.17 -9.29 -45.37
N LEU A 780 0.18 -9.50 -45.39
CA LEU A 780 1.11 -8.65 -46.14
C LEU A 780 1.70 -9.34 -47.40
N GLY A 781 1.25 -10.55 -47.73
CA GLY A 781 1.58 -11.22 -49.00
C GLY A 781 3.07 -11.57 -49.23
N GLY A 782 3.88 -11.56 -48.20
CA GLY A 782 5.31 -11.98 -48.26
C GLY A 782 6.30 -10.88 -48.71
N GLU A 783 5.85 -9.66 -49.01
CA GLU A 783 6.75 -8.53 -49.34
C GLU A 783 7.53 -8.00 -48.13
N GLU A 784 7.05 -8.24 -46.91
CA GLU A 784 7.62 -7.75 -45.64
C GLU A 784 8.38 -8.85 -44.86
N LYS A 785 9.33 -9.54 -45.56
CA LYS A 785 10.16 -10.58 -44.91
C LYS A 785 10.96 -10.07 -43.70
N ASN A 786 11.27 -8.78 -43.67
CA ASN A 786 12.00 -8.13 -42.57
C ASN A 786 11.22 -8.04 -41.25
N LEU A 787 9.89 -8.20 -41.28
CA LEU A 787 9.04 -8.20 -40.09
C LEU A 787 8.91 -9.60 -39.44
N LEU A 788 9.40 -10.65 -40.08
CA LEU A 788 9.36 -12.00 -39.51
C LEU A 788 10.40 -12.13 -38.41
N ILE A 789 9.97 -12.61 -37.24
CA ILE A 789 10.86 -12.92 -36.14
C ILE A 789 11.49 -14.29 -36.41
N THR A 790 12.82 -14.28 -36.65
CA THR A 790 13.65 -15.48 -36.92
C THR A 790 14.56 -15.82 -35.74
N SER A 791 14.43 -15.12 -34.60
CA SER A 791 15.23 -15.38 -33.41
C SER A 791 15.02 -16.80 -32.92
N HIS A 792 16.09 -17.47 -32.53
CA HIS A 792 16.03 -18.76 -31.88
C HIS A 792 15.27 -18.62 -30.54
N VAL A 793 14.29 -19.46 -30.31
CA VAL A 793 13.60 -19.62 -29.03
C VAL A 793 14.02 -20.99 -28.48
N PRO A 794 14.69 -21.00 -27.28
CA PRO A 794 15.21 -22.26 -26.74
C PRO A 794 14.11 -23.24 -26.37
N GLY A 795 14.36 -24.53 -26.64
CA GLY A 795 13.47 -25.61 -26.27
C GLY A 795 13.64 -26.06 -24.82
N PRO A 796 12.71 -26.88 -24.29
CA PRO A 796 12.70 -27.27 -22.88
C PRO A 796 14.00 -27.95 -22.40
N GLU A 797 14.60 -28.82 -23.20
CA GLU A 797 15.84 -29.49 -22.82
C GLU A 797 17.07 -28.57 -22.86
N GLU A 798 17.16 -27.69 -23.86
CA GLU A 798 18.21 -26.67 -23.95
C GLU A 798 18.20 -25.74 -22.73
N ILE A 799 17.01 -25.36 -22.26
CA ILE A 799 16.83 -24.54 -21.05
C ILE A 799 17.36 -25.29 -19.83
N ARG A 800 16.97 -26.55 -19.66
CA ARG A 800 17.41 -27.39 -18.55
C ARG A 800 18.94 -27.57 -18.56
N GLU A 801 19.50 -28.04 -19.66
CA GLU A 801 20.95 -28.31 -19.78
C GLU A 801 21.78 -27.05 -19.53
N LYS A 802 21.32 -25.88 -20.01
CA LYS A 802 22.04 -24.62 -19.81
C LYS A 802 21.99 -24.16 -18.36
N LEU A 803 20.83 -24.29 -17.70
CA LEU A 803 20.70 -23.94 -16.27
C LEU A 803 21.54 -24.85 -15.39
N GLU A 804 21.51 -26.17 -15.64
CA GLU A 804 22.34 -27.16 -14.92
C GLU A 804 23.83 -26.91 -15.09
N ARG A 805 24.28 -26.51 -16.29
CA ARG A 805 25.69 -26.28 -16.60
C ARG A 805 26.19 -24.91 -16.10
N GLU A 806 25.41 -23.84 -16.25
CA GLU A 806 25.87 -22.47 -16.10
C GLU A 806 25.26 -21.76 -14.86
N GLY A 807 24.28 -22.39 -14.19
CA GLY A 807 23.73 -21.86 -12.95
C GLY A 807 23.11 -20.45 -13.08
N ALA A 808 23.47 -19.56 -12.19
CA ALA A 808 22.96 -18.19 -12.12
C ALA A 808 23.18 -17.38 -13.40
N SER A 809 24.28 -17.64 -14.14
CA SER A 809 24.54 -16.96 -15.43
C SER A 809 23.51 -17.32 -16.49
N ALA A 810 22.98 -18.55 -16.46
CA ALA A 810 21.92 -18.98 -17.37
C ALA A 810 20.58 -18.30 -17.00
N VAL A 811 20.31 -18.05 -15.71
CA VAL A 811 19.12 -17.29 -15.28
C VAL A 811 19.12 -15.89 -15.90
N ALA A 812 20.24 -15.16 -15.78
CA ALA A 812 20.39 -13.84 -16.38
C ALA A 812 20.27 -13.89 -17.91
N PHE A 813 20.93 -14.88 -18.55
CA PHE A 813 20.85 -15.09 -20.00
C PHE A 813 19.40 -15.30 -20.47
N PHE A 814 18.64 -16.18 -19.83
CA PHE A 814 17.25 -16.47 -20.24
C PHE A 814 16.31 -15.32 -19.95
N ARG A 815 16.54 -14.54 -18.87
CA ARG A 815 15.84 -13.27 -18.64
C ARG A 815 16.03 -12.33 -19.83
N ASP A 816 17.27 -12.01 -20.15
CA ASP A 816 17.60 -11.05 -21.21
C ASP A 816 17.10 -11.53 -22.59
N LEU A 817 17.25 -12.83 -22.88
CA LEU A 817 16.74 -13.43 -24.12
C LEU A 817 15.22 -13.31 -24.20
N SER A 818 14.48 -13.64 -23.13
CA SER A 818 13.02 -13.56 -23.12
C SER A 818 12.51 -12.11 -23.25
N GLU A 819 13.17 -11.15 -22.56
CA GLU A 819 12.87 -9.71 -22.68
C GLU A 819 13.15 -9.21 -24.10
N GLY A 820 14.25 -9.64 -24.72
CA GLY A 820 14.60 -9.31 -26.11
C GLY A 820 13.60 -9.86 -27.12
N ILE A 821 13.06 -11.07 -26.91
CA ILE A 821 12.02 -11.64 -27.77
C ILE A 821 10.71 -10.87 -27.61
N VAL A 822 10.28 -10.53 -26.39
CA VAL A 822 9.09 -9.70 -26.11
C VAL A 822 9.20 -8.36 -26.83
N PHE A 823 10.34 -7.68 -26.68
CA PHE A 823 10.58 -6.40 -27.35
C PHE A 823 10.43 -6.53 -28.88
N LYS A 824 10.99 -7.58 -29.50
CA LYS A 824 10.85 -7.82 -30.95
C LYS A 824 9.41 -8.10 -31.36
N ILE A 825 8.63 -8.84 -30.53
CA ILE A 825 7.21 -9.08 -30.79
C ILE A 825 6.44 -7.73 -30.80
N GLU A 826 6.68 -6.87 -29.82
CA GLU A 826 6.03 -5.57 -29.71
C GLU A 826 6.39 -4.64 -30.87
N GLU A 827 7.69 -4.54 -31.18
CA GLU A 827 8.22 -3.74 -32.30
C GLU A 827 7.60 -4.20 -33.63
N ASN A 828 7.69 -5.49 -33.93
CA ASN A 828 7.19 -6.05 -35.19
C ASN A 828 5.66 -6.00 -35.28
N THR A 829 4.94 -6.11 -34.15
CA THR A 829 3.48 -5.89 -34.11
C THR A 829 3.13 -4.45 -34.47
N SER A 830 3.88 -3.47 -33.95
CA SER A 830 3.68 -2.05 -34.29
C SER A 830 3.96 -1.76 -35.76
N LEU A 831 5.05 -2.33 -36.29
CA LEU A 831 5.42 -2.20 -37.72
C LEU A 831 4.40 -2.88 -38.63
N PHE A 832 3.93 -4.08 -38.28
CA PHE A 832 2.86 -4.79 -38.99
C PHE A 832 1.58 -3.97 -39.09
N LEU A 833 1.13 -3.35 -37.99
CA LEU A 833 -0.06 -2.50 -38.00
C LEU A 833 0.12 -1.25 -38.89
N LYS A 834 1.32 -0.65 -38.91
CA LYS A 834 1.63 0.47 -39.80
C LYS A 834 1.63 0.04 -41.28
N ALA A 835 2.25 -1.09 -41.59
CA ALA A 835 2.29 -1.64 -42.95
C ALA A 835 0.88 -1.98 -43.45
N LYS A 836 0.06 -2.65 -42.62
CA LYS A 836 -1.35 -2.95 -42.91
C LYS A 836 -2.14 -1.68 -43.24
N LYS A 837 -2.05 -0.65 -42.39
CA LYS A 837 -2.72 0.63 -42.60
C LYS A 837 -2.27 1.32 -43.90
N SER A 838 -0.97 1.19 -44.24
CA SER A 838 -0.44 1.74 -45.51
C SER A 838 -1.01 1.03 -46.73
N LEU A 839 -1.17 -0.33 -46.68
CA LEU A 839 -1.80 -1.10 -47.72
C LEU A 839 -3.28 -0.73 -47.88
N GLU A 840 -4.02 -0.63 -46.80
CA GLU A 840 -5.43 -0.20 -46.80
C GLU A 840 -5.58 1.20 -47.37
N SER A 841 -4.64 2.10 -47.09
CA SER A 841 -4.63 3.47 -47.68
C SER A 841 -4.33 3.46 -49.18
N ARG A 842 -3.38 2.63 -49.66
CA ARG A 842 -3.09 2.46 -51.09
C ARG A 842 -4.26 1.85 -51.82
N ASP A 843 -4.93 0.86 -51.26
CA ASP A 843 -6.13 0.26 -51.83
C ASP A 843 -7.29 1.28 -51.90
N PHE A 844 -7.40 2.13 -50.88
CA PHE A 844 -8.38 3.24 -50.86
C PHE A 844 -8.07 4.30 -51.92
N GLU A 845 -6.79 4.70 -52.10
CA GLU A 845 -6.39 5.65 -53.17
C GLU A 845 -6.58 5.04 -54.55
N ASN A 846 -6.24 3.79 -54.79
CA ASN A 846 -6.51 3.07 -56.01
C ASN A 846 -8.01 2.98 -56.31
N ASN A 847 -8.82 2.65 -55.31
CA ASN A 847 -10.27 2.64 -55.44
C ASN A 847 -10.85 4.05 -55.76
N ASN A 848 -10.33 5.11 -55.14
CA ASN A 848 -10.74 6.49 -55.47
C ASN A 848 -10.42 6.87 -56.91
N SER A 849 -9.27 6.51 -57.46
CA SER A 849 -8.91 6.76 -58.85
C SER A 849 -9.85 6.03 -59.83
N VAL A 850 -10.22 4.78 -59.46
CA VAL A 850 -11.22 3.99 -60.21
C VAL A 850 -12.61 4.63 -60.14
N ILE A 851 -13.03 5.07 -58.92
CA ILE A 851 -14.30 5.76 -58.71
C ILE A 851 -14.39 7.06 -59.56
N GLU A 852 -13.33 7.87 -59.60
CA GLU A 852 -13.26 9.09 -60.43
C GLU A 852 -13.43 8.74 -61.92
N LYS A 853 -12.69 7.73 -62.39
CA LYS A 853 -12.77 7.28 -63.79
C LYS A 853 -14.13 6.73 -64.14
N VAL A 854 -14.76 5.95 -63.27
CA VAL A 854 -16.09 5.38 -63.49
C VAL A 854 -17.15 6.45 -63.41
N PHE A 855 -17.00 7.41 -62.50
CA PHE A 855 -17.95 8.53 -62.36
C PHE A 855 -17.88 9.53 -63.54
N SER A 856 -16.70 9.76 -64.16
CA SER A 856 -16.53 10.61 -65.30
C SER A 856 -17.24 10.12 -66.56
N SER A 857 -17.55 8.82 -66.64
CA SER A 857 -18.32 8.17 -67.70
C SER A 857 -19.83 8.11 -67.43
N SER A 858 -20.33 8.89 -66.46
CA SER A 858 -21.74 8.89 -66.12
C SER A 858 -22.64 9.39 -67.24
N ILE A 859 -23.78 8.75 -67.37
CA ILE A 859 -24.82 9.13 -68.34
C ILE A 859 -25.88 9.96 -67.57
N GLU A 860 -26.10 11.21 -68.01
CA GLU A 860 -27.14 12.05 -67.44
C GLU A 860 -28.49 11.75 -68.05
N THR A 861 -29.50 11.65 -67.20
CA THR A 861 -30.93 11.56 -67.55
C THR A 861 -31.65 12.74 -66.88
N GLY A 862 -32.81 13.12 -67.34
CA GLY A 862 -33.52 14.27 -66.78
C GLY A 862 -33.90 14.10 -65.29
N ILE A 863 -33.71 12.91 -64.67
CA ILE A 863 -34.15 12.56 -63.34
C ILE A 863 -33.00 12.10 -62.42
N GLY A 864 -31.85 11.70 -63.00
CA GLY A 864 -30.67 11.24 -62.27
C GLY A 864 -29.55 10.80 -63.18
N LYS A 865 -28.47 10.25 -62.60
CA LYS A 865 -27.30 9.74 -63.33
C LYS A 865 -27.22 8.22 -63.32
N ILE A 866 -26.74 7.67 -64.46
CA ILE A 866 -26.43 6.22 -64.56
C ILE A 866 -24.92 6.09 -64.71
N VAL A 867 -24.33 5.30 -63.88
CA VAL A 867 -22.90 4.98 -63.89
C VAL A 867 -22.75 3.49 -64.13
N SER A 868 -21.89 3.10 -65.08
CA SER A 868 -21.61 1.71 -65.38
C SER A 868 -20.13 1.48 -65.63
N ALA A 869 -19.65 0.31 -65.20
CA ALA A 869 -18.28 -0.13 -65.48
C ALA A 869 -18.21 -1.67 -65.50
N ILE A 870 -17.23 -2.13 -66.26
CA ILE A 870 -16.87 -3.56 -66.33
C ILE A 870 -15.42 -3.71 -65.87
N PHE A 871 -15.21 -4.66 -65.00
CA PHE A 871 -13.91 -5.00 -64.45
C PHE A 871 -13.51 -6.44 -64.81
N ASP A 872 -12.22 -6.73 -64.71
CA ASP A 872 -11.69 -8.06 -64.81
C ASP A 872 -11.37 -8.58 -63.39
N ASP A 873 -11.74 -9.82 -63.09
CA ASP A 873 -11.42 -10.55 -61.89
C ASP A 873 -11.77 -9.88 -60.54
N LYS A 874 -12.85 -9.10 -60.51
CA LYS A 874 -13.40 -8.47 -59.30
C LYS A 874 -14.51 -9.38 -58.71
N ASP A 875 -14.41 -9.68 -57.45
CA ASP A 875 -15.45 -10.45 -56.75
C ASP A 875 -16.68 -9.56 -56.47
N PRO A 876 -17.88 -10.19 -56.27
CA PRO A 876 -19.12 -9.45 -56.06
C PRO A 876 -19.14 -8.51 -54.84
N ASN A 877 -18.38 -8.84 -53.77
CA ASN A 877 -18.32 -7.99 -52.59
C ASN A 877 -17.50 -6.74 -52.84
N SER A 878 -16.39 -6.84 -53.58
CA SER A 878 -15.61 -5.71 -54.05
C SER A 878 -16.42 -4.79 -54.94
N LEU A 879 -17.23 -5.33 -55.87
CA LEU A 879 -18.14 -4.52 -56.68
C LEU A 879 -19.23 -3.82 -55.86
N LYS A 880 -19.74 -4.47 -54.82
CA LYS A 880 -20.69 -3.88 -53.90
C LYS A 880 -20.07 -2.71 -53.09
N GLY A 881 -18.88 -2.88 -52.54
CA GLY A 881 -18.15 -1.81 -51.83
C GLY A 881 -17.90 -0.57 -52.74
N LEU A 882 -17.49 -0.84 -53.98
CA LEU A 882 -17.32 0.22 -55.02
C LEU A 882 -18.64 0.95 -55.31
N SER A 883 -19.73 0.20 -55.42
CA SER A 883 -21.07 0.75 -55.70
C SER A 883 -21.59 1.63 -54.54
N ASP A 884 -21.34 1.23 -53.30
CA ASP A 884 -21.72 1.98 -52.09
C ASP A 884 -20.93 3.34 -52.03
N ASN A 885 -19.66 3.33 -52.36
CA ASN A 885 -18.84 4.55 -52.45
C ASN A 885 -19.29 5.49 -53.57
N LEU A 886 -19.71 4.94 -54.71
CA LEU A 886 -20.28 5.76 -55.80
C LEU A 886 -21.57 6.44 -55.39
N LYS A 887 -22.46 5.74 -54.66
CA LYS A 887 -23.77 6.31 -54.22
C LYS A 887 -23.65 7.46 -53.24
N VAL A 888 -22.57 7.57 -52.48
CA VAL A 888 -22.35 8.70 -51.58
C VAL A 888 -22.12 10.04 -52.32
N ARG A 889 -21.66 10.00 -53.60
CA ARG A 889 -21.30 11.19 -54.36
C ARG A 889 -22.48 11.89 -55.05
N GLU A 890 -23.58 11.16 -55.31
CA GLU A 890 -24.73 11.70 -56.01
C GLU A 890 -26.05 11.17 -55.44
N LYS A 891 -27.01 12.03 -55.18
CA LYS A 891 -28.31 11.68 -54.57
C LYS A 891 -29.23 10.88 -55.45
N ASN A 892 -29.13 11.01 -56.78
CA ASN A 892 -29.98 10.33 -57.77
C ASN A 892 -29.10 9.48 -58.69
N LEU A 893 -28.51 8.42 -58.15
CA LEU A 893 -27.57 7.57 -58.87
C LEU A 893 -28.07 6.13 -59.03
N LEU A 894 -27.96 5.61 -60.23
CA LEU A 894 -28.05 4.19 -60.58
C LEU A 894 -26.64 3.71 -60.93
N VAL A 895 -26.16 2.67 -60.24
CA VAL A 895 -24.83 2.09 -60.46
C VAL A 895 -25.00 0.67 -60.99
N ILE A 896 -24.35 0.38 -62.13
CA ILE A 896 -24.36 -0.94 -62.77
C ILE A 896 -22.90 -1.37 -62.97
N LEU A 897 -22.45 -2.32 -62.14
CA LEU A 897 -21.09 -2.82 -62.22
C LEU A 897 -21.06 -4.28 -62.62
N GLY A 898 -20.22 -4.64 -63.55
CA GLY A 898 -19.99 -5.99 -64.01
C GLY A 898 -18.54 -6.42 -63.81
N SER A 899 -18.32 -7.73 -63.65
CA SER A 899 -16.97 -8.28 -63.66
C SER A 899 -16.92 -9.56 -64.46
N LYS A 900 -15.85 -9.69 -65.29
CA LYS A 900 -15.50 -10.86 -66.08
C LYS A 900 -14.46 -11.66 -65.28
N ASN A 901 -14.80 -12.87 -64.84
CA ASN A 901 -13.88 -13.79 -64.20
C ASN A 901 -13.51 -14.92 -65.18
N ALA A 902 -12.57 -15.77 -64.77
CA ALA A 902 -12.09 -16.90 -65.60
C ALA A 902 -13.24 -17.75 -66.18
N ASP A 903 -14.25 -18.10 -65.37
CA ASP A 903 -15.32 -19.05 -65.71
C ASP A 903 -16.69 -18.44 -65.85
N ASN A 904 -16.91 -17.22 -65.37
CA ASN A 904 -18.23 -16.59 -65.32
C ASN A 904 -18.18 -15.05 -65.34
N ALA A 905 -19.37 -14.45 -65.48
CA ALA A 905 -19.52 -13.03 -65.26
C ALA A 905 -20.43 -12.76 -64.06
N SER A 906 -20.17 -11.74 -63.30
CA SER A 906 -20.97 -11.24 -62.18
C SER A 906 -21.42 -9.83 -62.39
N VAL A 907 -22.58 -9.47 -61.86
CA VAL A 907 -23.13 -8.10 -61.92
C VAL A 907 -23.68 -7.67 -60.57
N VAL A 908 -23.45 -6.43 -60.23
CA VAL A 908 -24.04 -5.73 -59.07
C VAL A 908 -24.72 -4.47 -59.56
N ILE A 909 -26.01 -4.31 -59.27
CA ILE A 909 -26.81 -3.13 -59.58
C ILE A 909 -27.34 -2.52 -58.30
N THR A 910 -27.07 -1.26 -58.09
CA THR A 910 -27.59 -0.53 -56.91
C THR A 910 -28.16 0.81 -57.32
N CYS A 911 -29.17 1.32 -56.66
CA CYS A 911 -29.70 2.64 -56.92
C CYS A 911 -30.04 3.40 -55.64
N SER A 912 -30.16 4.72 -55.72
CA SER A 912 -30.64 5.56 -54.67
C SER A 912 -32.16 5.33 -54.41
N VAL A 913 -32.60 5.59 -53.17
CA VAL A 913 -34.02 5.44 -52.75
C VAL A 913 -34.93 6.31 -53.58
N GLN A 914 -34.45 7.50 -54.06
CA GLN A 914 -35.19 8.42 -54.92
C GLN A 914 -35.49 7.79 -56.30
N LEU A 915 -34.55 7.05 -56.86
CA LEU A 915 -34.77 6.35 -58.15
C LEU A 915 -35.66 5.13 -58.01
N VAL A 916 -35.66 4.48 -56.85
CA VAL A 916 -36.66 3.40 -56.54
C VAL A 916 -38.10 3.95 -56.56
N SER A 917 -38.32 5.17 -55.98
CA SER A 917 -39.63 5.82 -55.99
C SER A 917 -40.05 6.29 -57.39
N LYS A 918 -39.10 6.35 -58.32
CA LYS A 918 -39.33 6.68 -59.75
C LYS A 918 -39.53 5.43 -60.66
N GLY A 919 -39.60 4.25 -60.05
CA GLY A 919 -39.90 3.01 -60.74
C GLY A 919 -38.69 2.12 -61.07
N ILE A 920 -37.45 2.53 -60.72
CA ILE A 920 -36.28 1.67 -60.86
C ILE A 920 -36.36 0.53 -59.86
N HIS A 921 -36.15 -0.69 -60.32
CA HIS A 921 -36.09 -1.87 -59.46
C HIS A 921 -34.86 -2.71 -59.83
N CYS A 922 -33.78 -2.63 -59.00
CA CYS A 922 -32.50 -3.29 -59.23
C CYS A 922 -32.64 -4.80 -59.45
N GLY A 923 -33.56 -5.48 -58.70
CA GLY A 923 -33.82 -6.91 -58.88
C GLY A 923 -34.35 -7.29 -60.25
N ASN A 924 -35.15 -6.44 -60.91
CA ASN A 924 -35.66 -6.63 -62.28
C ASN A 924 -34.51 -6.42 -63.31
N LEU A 925 -33.73 -5.38 -63.13
CA LEU A 925 -32.56 -5.10 -63.98
C LEU A 925 -31.52 -6.22 -63.94
N VAL A 926 -31.20 -6.72 -62.74
CA VAL A 926 -30.27 -7.86 -62.58
C VAL A 926 -30.83 -9.14 -63.23
N ARG A 927 -32.14 -9.42 -63.09
CA ARG A 927 -32.74 -10.56 -63.71
C ARG A 927 -32.61 -10.54 -65.25
N ALA A 928 -32.93 -9.43 -65.87
CA ALA A 928 -32.77 -9.21 -67.30
C ALA A 928 -31.30 -9.36 -67.75
N VAL A 929 -30.33 -8.81 -67.00
CA VAL A 929 -28.91 -9.01 -67.30
C VAL A 929 -28.49 -10.47 -67.16
N CYS A 930 -28.92 -11.16 -66.09
CA CYS A 930 -28.57 -12.56 -65.88
C CYS A 930 -29.19 -13.56 -66.88
N GLU A 931 -30.36 -13.28 -67.41
CA GLU A 931 -30.96 -14.04 -68.54
C GLU A 931 -30.01 -14.00 -69.74
N MET A 932 -29.44 -12.84 -70.09
CA MET A 932 -28.50 -12.71 -71.21
C MET A 932 -27.13 -13.34 -70.92
N LEU A 933 -26.79 -13.52 -69.63
CA LEU A 933 -25.58 -14.18 -69.19
C LEU A 933 -25.73 -15.68 -68.98
N GLY A 934 -26.92 -16.28 -69.27
CA GLY A 934 -27.17 -17.67 -69.07
C GLY A 934 -27.14 -18.11 -67.59
N GLY A 935 -27.57 -17.24 -66.67
CA GLY A 935 -27.46 -17.40 -65.23
C GLY A 935 -28.69 -16.92 -64.44
N LYS A 936 -28.53 -16.70 -63.19
CA LYS A 936 -29.57 -16.25 -62.28
C LYS A 936 -29.12 -15.10 -61.38
N GLY A 937 -30.08 -14.24 -61.05
CA GLY A 937 -29.82 -13.11 -60.19
C GLY A 937 -31.10 -12.52 -59.58
N GLY A 938 -30.98 -11.70 -58.57
CA GLY A 938 -32.09 -11.00 -57.94
C GLY A 938 -31.65 -10.20 -56.72
N GLY A 939 -32.63 -9.60 -56.10
CA GLY A 939 -32.38 -8.75 -54.94
C GLY A 939 -33.51 -7.80 -54.62
N LYS A 940 -33.24 -6.79 -53.82
CA LYS A 940 -34.19 -5.78 -53.36
C LYS A 940 -34.34 -4.69 -54.46
N PRO A 941 -35.37 -3.81 -54.37
CA PRO A 941 -35.51 -2.67 -55.31
C PRO A 941 -34.31 -1.75 -55.43
N ASP A 942 -33.58 -1.54 -54.30
CA ASP A 942 -32.44 -0.62 -54.20
C ASP A 942 -31.06 -1.27 -54.42
N MET A 943 -31.02 -2.65 -54.42
CA MET A 943 -29.79 -3.40 -54.59
C MET A 943 -30.08 -4.84 -55.05
N ALA A 944 -29.35 -5.28 -56.07
CA ALA A 944 -29.41 -6.65 -56.54
C ALA A 944 -28.08 -7.12 -57.12
N GLN A 945 -27.84 -8.42 -57.10
CA GLN A 945 -26.67 -9.05 -57.69
C GLN A 945 -27.01 -10.39 -58.38
N GLY A 946 -26.15 -10.79 -59.27
CA GLY A 946 -26.30 -12.06 -60.01
C GLY A 946 -25.12 -12.28 -60.96
N GLY A 947 -25.25 -13.29 -61.82
CA GLY A 947 -24.21 -13.61 -62.79
C GLY A 947 -24.57 -14.81 -63.65
N GLY A 948 -23.72 -15.18 -64.60
CA GLY A 948 -23.92 -16.28 -65.52
C GLY A 948 -22.62 -16.75 -66.17
N LYS A 949 -22.69 -17.85 -66.95
CA LYS A 949 -21.52 -18.44 -67.59
C LYS A 949 -21.13 -17.78 -68.91
N GLU A 950 -22.06 -17.11 -69.54
CA GLU A 950 -21.85 -16.46 -70.85
C GLU A 950 -21.19 -15.08 -70.72
N LYS A 951 -19.95 -15.02 -70.21
CA LYS A 951 -19.17 -13.81 -69.90
C LYS A 951 -18.98 -12.89 -71.09
N GLN A 952 -18.96 -13.44 -72.37
CA GLN A 952 -18.84 -12.66 -73.62
C GLN A 952 -20.01 -11.71 -73.80
N ASN A 953 -21.18 -12.02 -73.21
CA ASN A 953 -22.39 -11.19 -73.34
C ASN A 953 -22.48 -10.06 -72.31
N LEU A 954 -21.52 -9.91 -71.38
CA LEU A 954 -21.59 -8.95 -70.25
C LEU A 954 -21.74 -7.52 -70.72
N GLU A 955 -20.99 -7.12 -71.74
CA GLU A 955 -21.05 -5.72 -72.25
C GLU A 955 -22.44 -5.39 -72.88
N SER A 956 -22.98 -6.33 -73.65
CA SER A 956 -24.31 -6.24 -74.22
C SER A 956 -25.42 -6.26 -73.15
N ALA A 957 -25.24 -7.08 -72.14
CA ALA A 957 -26.21 -7.19 -71.03
C ALA A 957 -26.25 -5.91 -70.14
N ILE A 958 -25.07 -5.35 -69.87
CA ILE A 958 -25.00 -4.04 -69.13
C ILE A 958 -25.58 -2.89 -70.00
N SER A 959 -25.28 -2.85 -71.30
CA SER A 959 -25.86 -1.87 -72.22
C SER A 959 -27.39 -2.00 -72.28
N PHE A 960 -27.92 -3.21 -72.29
CA PHE A 960 -29.35 -3.48 -72.20
C PHE A 960 -29.98 -2.97 -70.90
N ALA A 961 -29.32 -3.25 -69.74
CA ALA A 961 -29.77 -2.74 -68.43
C ALA A 961 -29.81 -1.19 -68.39
N ILE A 962 -28.80 -0.55 -68.98
CA ILE A 962 -28.76 0.91 -69.11
C ILE A 962 -29.94 1.44 -69.94
N GLN A 963 -30.24 0.77 -71.07
CA GLN A 963 -31.36 1.11 -71.93
C GLN A 963 -32.72 0.92 -71.23
N LEU A 964 -32.89 -0.17 -70.53
CA LEU A 964 -34.09 -0.46 -69.76
C LEU A 964 -34.29 0.52 -68.60
N ALA A 965 -33.21 0.90 -67.94
CA ALA A 965 -33.23 1.91 -66.90
C ALA A 965 -33.58 3.33 -67.48
N LYS A 966 -33.02 3.70 -68.61
CA LYS A 966 -33.39 4.98 -69.34
C LYS A 966 -34.89 4.99 -69.67
N GLN A 967 -35.43 3.95 -70.27
CA GLN A 967 -36.85 3.87 -70.58
C GLN A 967 -37.75 4.07 -69.36
N THR A 968 -37.34 3.44 -68.24
CA THR A 968 -38.08 3.59 -66.98
C THR A 968 -38.02 5.02 -66.44
N LEU A 969 -36.90 5.74 -66.64
CA LEU A 969 -36.72 7.07 -66.13
C LEU A 969 -37.30 8.17 -67.08
N THR A 970 -37.28 7.97 -68.40
CA THR A 970 -37.76 8.99 -69.39
C THR A 970 -39.19 8.81 -69.85
N GLY A 971 -39.79 7.64 -69.63
CA GLY A 971 -41.16 7.30 -70.02
C GLY A 971 -41.37 7.12 -71.55
N GLU A 972 -40.27 7.10 -72.34
CA GLU A 972 -40.34 6.87 -73.77
C GLU A 972 -40.49 5.38 -74.08
N LYS A 973 -41.61 5.01 -74.76
CA LYS A 973 -41.78 3.69 -75.35
C LYS A 973 -41.04 3.62 -76.68
N VAL A 974 -40.07 2.73 -76.85
CA VAL A 974 -39.46 2.39 -78.13
C VAL A 974 -40.42 1.45 -78.88
#